data_e575d4260ae09c1044e6cb33060271ed
#
_entry.id   e575d4260ae09c1044e6cb33060271ed
#
_cell.length_a   1.000
_cell.length_b   1.000
_cell.length_c   1.000
_cell.angle_alpha   90.00
_cell.angle_beta   90.00
_cell.angle_gamma   90.00
#
_symmetry.space_group_name_H-M   'P 1'
#
loop_
_entity.id
_entity.type
_entity.pdbx_description
1 polymer ?
#
loop_
_entity_poly.entity_id
_entity_poly.type
_entity_poly.pdbx_seq_one_letter_code
_entity_poly.pdbx_strand_id
1 'polypeptide(L)'
;MSFRRKLLSLLLVLLLLPAAALATSPDVVRNATTGSAYTSLADAVSKAAAGDTLELLADVSLSAPLTISKSLTLNFGAYTVRPDSSFNQSILVTVKAPVTLKGTTGGIDITGGTTAKYCLDARSSLTIESGRYLSDAAVIQAVGAPVTITGGELRGGVTTSTRTIIAFNALAAVGSNAKKSVITVGQDARIYNNTDACVMLSGSDLIVSDNALLEGVYGVDVFNYNNNESDAVSSSVTMTGGTVTATKYFALSGNNLQSAQSNVVITGGSLFAPADCTAIYWPMEGTLTIGGNATVTGGTAIEAKMGTITIKDQAVITGTGAWNENEPGNGGSSPDGSALLLSTQLYGQNDGQFIGSPNLTVQLSGGRLVSGKGNAVTVYNTENNDIPASLTVTGSQLDGQRTGLKIISPNSAVTNSFVNHGLTSTSDKTTVSVTGGAAAAIAGSDGKSVIFYSTLDAAIAAATSGEVLVLSDNGLTPEVLTNPDIKLTVAPGVQLRAVSGKEGYTLTQTRNDNGSITYALELNPYKLPQPNVTASLSGGKLTATATTPTQGATFIYQWYLDGAPIPGATAATFTPTQKGSYYVEVQAAVTIPDTGKVVLSPIARSAAVAFDPTPAPTPTPAPTPTPAPTASPTAAPAPATPPKTGDSTPLALCALLALLALASLAALTTARRRRHG
;
A
#
# COMPACT_ATOMS: atom_id res chain seq x y z
N MET A 1 -56.43 -47.38 -78.30
CA MET A 1 -56.45 -45.95 -77.91
C MET A 1 -56.10 -45.70 -76.45
N SER A 2 -55.86 -46.69 -75.58
CA SER A 2 -55.66 -46.45 -74.12
C SER A 2 -54.19 -46.22 -73.71
N PHE A 3 -53.21 -46.70 -74.50
CA PHE A 3 -51.80 -46.60 -74.15
C PHE A 3 -51.18 -45.18 -74.38
N ARG A 4 -51.66 -44.49 -75.47
CA ARG A 4 -51.14 -43.13 -75.73
C ARG A 4 -51.67 -42.08 -74.75
N ARG A 5 -52.86 -42.25 -74.17
CA ARG A 5 -53.41 -41.34 -73.19
C ARG A 5 -52.70 -41.47 -71.79
N LYS A 6 -52.24 -42.63 -71.46
CA LYS A 6 -51.51 -42.84 -70.16
C LYS A 6 -50.05 -42.32 -70.26
N LEU A 7 -49.43 -42.34 -71.44
CA LEU A 7 -48.10 -41.80 -71.62
C LEU A 7 -48.11 -40.26 -71.64
N LEU A 8 -49.17 -39.61 -72.18
CA LEU A 8 -49.32 -38.18 -72.21
C LEU A 8 -49.66 -37.59 -70.81
N SER A 9 -50.39 -38.33 -69.95
CA SER A 9 -50.69 -37.92 -68.60
C SER A 9 -49.48 -38.12 -67.65
N LEU A 10 -48.56 -39.11 -67.91
CA LEU A 10 -47.37 -39.29 -67.16
C LEU A 10 -46.30 -38.24 -67.51
N LEU A 11 -46.24 -37.80 -68.79
CA LEU A 11 -45.36 -36.69 -69.25
C LEU A 11 -45.83 -35.32 -68.73
N LEU A 12 -47.15 -35.11 -68.60
CA LEU A 12 -47.70 -33.86 -68.05
C LEU A 12 -47.55 -33.73 -66.52
N VAL A 13 -47.56 -34.86 -65.83
CA VAL A 13 -47.31 -34.88 -64.35
C VAL A 13 -45.80 -34.69 -64.05
N LEU A 14 -44.89 -35.11 -64.99
CA LEU A 14 -43.45 -34.88 -64.78
C LEU A 14 -43.06 -33.41 -65.12
N LEU A 15 -43.91 -32.64 -65.89
CA LEU A 15 -43.67 -31.21 -66.16
C LEU A 15 -44.30 -30.26 -65.13
N LEU A 16 -45.03 -30.80 -64.12
CA LEU A 16 -45.68 -30.05 -63.04
C LEU A 16 -45.08 -30.32 -61.68
N LEU A 17 -43.93 -31.00 -61.60
CA LEU A 17 -43.09 -30.93 -60.38
C LEU A 17 -42.61 -29.48 -60.27
N PRO A 18 -42.98 -28.72 -59.26
CA PRO A 18 -42.34 -27.44 -59.03
C PRO A 18 -40.83 -27.76 -58.94
N ALA A 19 -40.06 -27.12 -59.82
CA ALA A 19 -38.61 -27.05 -59.56
C ALA A 19 -38.48 -26.58 -58.11
N ALA A 20 -38.15 -27.51 -57.21
CA ALA A 20 -37.77 -27.09 -55.91
C ALA A 20 -36.65 -26.09 -56.15
N ALA A 21 -36.99 -24.82 -56.01
CA ALA A 21 -36.00 -23.79 -56.02
C ALA A 21 -34.98 -24.28 -54.95
N LEU A 22 -33.83 -24.70 -55.38
CA LEU A 22 -32.71 -24.90 -54.50
C LEU A 22 -32.60 -23.58 -53.75
N ALA A 23 -33.04 -23.59 -52.49
CA ALA A 23 -32.91 -22.44 -51.65
C ALA A 23 -31.42 -22.15 -51.59
N THR A 24 -30.99 -21.16 -52.36
CA THR A 24 -29.61 -20.67 -52.25
C THR A 24 -29.46 -20.16 -50.84
N SER A 25 -28.49 -20.71 -50.11
CA SER A 25 -28.17 -20.19 -48.78
C SER A 25 -27.99 -18.68 -48.90
N PRO A 26 -28.58 -17.90 -47.99
CA PRO A 26 -28.47 -16.45 -48.07
C PRO A 26 -27.01 -16.02 -47.98
N ASP A 27 -26.67 -14.95 -48.69
CA ASP A 27 -25.34 -14.35 -48.59
C ASP A 27 -25.11 -13.85 -47.16
N VAL A 28 -24.00 -14.24 -46.55
CA VAL A 28 -23.63 -13.86 -45.19
C VAL A 28 -22.45 -12.89 -45.12
N VAL A 29 -21.73 -12.70 -46.24
CA VAL A 29 -20.59 -11.79 -46.36
C VAL A 29 -20.66 -11.06 -47.73
N ARG A 30 -20.37 -9.78 -47.74
CA ARG A 30 -20.14 -8.99 -48.94
C ARG A 30 -18.68 -8.52 -48.96
N ASN A 31 -18.02 -8.64 -50.09
CA ASN A 31 -16.78 -7.92 -50.35
C ASN A 31 -17.16 -6.49 -50.79
N ALA A 32 -17.00 -5.51 -49.92
CA ALA A 32 -17.37 -4.13 -50.16
C ALA A 32 -16.50 -3.46 -51.26
N THR A 33 -15.30 -3.99 -51.50
CA THR A 33 -14.38 -3.49 -52.53
C THR A 33 -14.83 -3.90 -53.93
N THR A 34 -15.31 -5.14 -54.12
CA THR A 34 -15.69 -5.69 -55.42
C THR A 34 -17.19 -5.77 -55.62
N GLY A 35 -18.01 -5.65 -54.59
CA GLY A 35 -19.45 -5.85 -54.59
C GLY A 35 -19.89 -7.34 -54.57
N SER A 36 -18.96 -8.30 -54.59
CA SER A 36 -19.26 -9.73 -54.60
C SER A 36 -19.83 -10.19 -53.27
N ALA A 37 -20.85 -11.06 -53.30
CA ALA A 37 -21.45 -11.64 -52.10
C ALA A 37 -21.14 -13.13 -51.98
N TYR A 38 -21.10 -13.64 -50.75
CA TYR A 38 -20.67 -15.00 -50.43
C TYR A 38 -21.56 -15.62 -49.34
N THR A 39 -21.81 -16.90 -49.49
CA THR A 39 -22.62 -17.68 -48.54
C THR A 39 -21.81 -18.21 -47.38
N SER A 40 -20.48 -18.00 -47.34
CA SER A 40 -19.62 -18.32 -46.20
C SER A 40 -18.46 -17.34 -46.05
N LEU A 41 -18.04 -17.09 -44.79
CA LEU A 41 -16.90 -16.24 -44.52
C LEU A 41 -15.58 -16.86 -44.98
N ALA A 42 -15.44 -18.18 -44.93
CA ALA A 42 -14.24 -18.88 -45.38
C ALA A 42 -14.04 -18.72 -46.89
N ASP A 43 -15.12 -18.81 -47.70
CA ASP A 43 -15.07 -18.60 -49.14
C ASP A 43 -14.75 -17.13 -49.48
N ALA A 44 -15.37 -16.17 -48.77
CA ALA A 44 -15.09 -14.75 -48.93
C ALA A 44 -13.60 -14.43 -48.66
N VAL A 45 -13.04 -14.90 -47.53
CA VAL A 45 -11.61 -14.71 -47.17
C VAL A 45 -10.68 -15.38 -48.19
N SER A 46 -11.03 -16.57 -48.67
CA SER A 46 -10.25 -17.28 -49.69
C SER A 46 -10.16 -16.52 -51.02
N LYS A 47 -11.28 -15.92 -51.45
CA LYS A 47 -11.40 -15.23 -52.75
C LYS A 47 -11.03 -13.74 -52.70
N ALA A 48 -10.98 -13.14 -51.51
CA ALA A 48 -10.57 -11.76 -51.34
C ALA A 48 -9.18 -11.49 -51.90
N ALA A 49 -8.99 -10.33 -52.49
CA ALA A 49 -7.69 -9.78 -52.84
C ALA A 49 -7.06 -9.08 -51.61
N ALA A 50 -5.76 -8.85 -51.66
CA ALA A 50 -5.09 -8.07 -50.61
C ALA A 50 -5.60 -6.63 -50.59
N GLY A 51 -5.99 -6.14 -49.42
CA GLY A 51 -6.56 -4.82 -49.21
C GLY A 51 -8.10 -4.77 -49.27
N ASP A 52 -8.77 -5.88 -49.59
CA ASP A 52 -10.22 -5.91 -49.63
C ASP A 52 -10.86 -5.71 -48.25
N THR A 53 -12.08 -5.14 -48.28
CA THR A 53 -12.97 -5.04 -47.12
C THR A 53 -14.08 -6.06 -47.22
N LEU A 54 -14.18 -6.97 -46.27
CA LEU A 54 -15.26 -7.93 -46.14
C LEU A 54 -16.24 -7.46 -45.05
N GLU A 55 -17.51 -7.38 -45.38
CA GLU A 55 -18.60 -6.97 -44.48
C GLU A 55 -19.51 -8.14 -44.19
N LEU A 56 -19.80 -8.42 -42.93
CA LEU A 56 -20.81 -9.39 -42.53
C LEU A 56 -22.21 -8.84 -42.79
N LEU A 57 -23.07 -9.69 -43.34
CA LEU A 57 -24.49 -9.41 -43.60
C LEU A 57 -25.40 -10.19 -42.63
N ALA A 58 -24.86 -11.16 -41.92
CA ALA A 58 -25.52 -12.00 -40.94
C ALA A 58 -24.50 -12.56 -39.92
N ASP A 59 -24.98 -13.15 -38.85
CA ASP A 59 -24.15 -13.95 -37.94
C ASP A 59 -23.54 -15.14 -38.68
N VAL A 60 -22.28 -15.45 -38.34
CA VAL A 60 -21.51 -16.53 -39.00
C VAL A 60 -21.11 -17.57 -37.97
N SER A 61 -21.42 -18.83 -38.26
CA SER A 61 -20.93 -19.98 -37.48
C SER A 61 -19.82 -20.70 -38.25
N LEU A 62 -18.69 -20.95 -37.57
CA LEU A 62 -17.52 -21.64 -38.12
C LEU A 62 -17.44 -23.07 -37.57
N SER A 63 -17.40 -24.05 -38.47
CA SER A 63 -17.16 -25.47 -38.17
C SER A 63 -15.68 -25.84 -38.12
N ALA A 64 -14.81 -24.97 -38.65
CA ALA A 64 -13.36 -25.14 -38.73
C ALA A 64 -12.65 -23.79 -38.54
N PRO A 65 -11.36 -23.78 -38.11
CA PRO A 65 -10.57 -22.58 -37.98
C PRO A 65 -10.48 -21.76 -39.26
N LEU A 66 -10.66 -20.45 -39.15
CA LEU A 66 -10.47 -19.51 -40.25
C LEU A 66 -9.02 -19.02 -40.26
N THR A 67 -8.33 -19.19 -41.38
CA THR A 67 -6.99 -18.60 -41.57
C THR A 67 -7.05 -17.45 -42.57
N ILE A 68 -6.56 -16.27 -42.12
CA ILE A 68 -6.46 -15.08 -42.95
C ILE A 68 -5.00 -14.88 -43.38
N SER A 69 -4.70 -15.17 -44.65
CA SER A 69 -3.34 -15.15 -45.21
C SER A 69 -3.08 -13.97 -46.15
N LYS A 70 -4.06 -13.10 -46.33
CA LYS A 70 -3.97 -11.87 -47.14
C LYS A 70 -4.35 -10.68 -46.28
N SER A 71 -3.77 -9.52 -46.57
CA SER A 71 -4.20 -8.29 -45.87
C SER A 71 -5.65 -7.98 -46.22
N LEU A 72 -6.47 -7.72 -45.20
CA LEU A 72 -7.86 -7.35 -45.39
C LEU A 72 -8.44 -6.60 -44.18
N THR A 73 -9.58 -5.95 -44.41
CA THR A 73 -10.43 -5.44 -43.35
C THR A 73 -11.64 -6.35 -43.19
N LEU A 74 -11.92 -6.83 -41.98
CA LEU A 74 -13.16 -7.55 -41.66
C LEU A 74 -14.06 -6.62 -40.83
N ASN A 75 -15.17 -6.22 -41.42
CA ASN A 75 -16.18 -5.40 -40.79
C ASN A 75 -17.36 -6.27 -40.34
N PHE A 76 -17.48 -6.48 -39.04
CA PHE A 76 -18.57 -7.25 -38.44
C PHE A 76 -19.91 -6.51 -38.47
N GLY A 77 -19.91 -5.16 -38.57
CA GLY A 77 -21.13 -4.38 -38.38
C GLY A 77 -21.74 -4.67 -37.00
N ALA A 78 -22.97 -5.21 -37.03
CA ALA A 78 -23.68 -5.68 -35.81
C ALA A 78 -23.61 -7.20 -35.61
N TYR A 79 -22.97 -7.93 -36.51
CA TYR A 79 -23.02 -9.39 -36.57
C TYR A 79 -21.82 -10.03 -35.88
N THR A 80 -22.00 -11.31 -35.47
CA THR A 80 -21.04 -12.05 -34.65
C THR A 80 -20.53 -13.28 -35.38
N VAL A 81 -19.24 -13.56 -35.27
CA VAL A 81 -18.61 -14.82 -35.67
C VAL A 81 -18.46 -15.72 -34.44
N ARG A 82 -18.96 -16.97 -34.54
CA ARG A 82 -18.94 -17.96 -33.47
C ARG A 82 -18.46 -19.32 -33.99
N PRO A 83 -17.90 -20.20 -33.11
CA PRO A 83 -17.76 -21.60 -33.45
C PRO A 83 -19.15 -22.27 -33.43
N ASP A 84 -19.41 -23.24 -34.29
CA ASP A 84 -20.57 -24.10 -34.19
C ASP A 84 -20.33 -25.31 -33.28
N SER A 85 -21.32 -26.16 -33.08
CA SER A 85 -21.24 -27.32 -32.19
C SER A 85 -20.26 -28.41 -32.66
N SER A 86 -19.83 -28.38 -33.92
CA SER A 86 -18.85 -29.35 -34.48
C SER A 86 -17.40 -28.84 -34.38
N PHE A 87 -17.23 -27.59 -33.99
CA PHE A 87 -15.89 -26.99 -33.86
C PHE A 87 -15.09 -27.67 -32.72
N ASN A 88 -13.90 -28.18 -33.05
CA ASN A 88 -13.10 -28.98 -32.13
C ASN A 88 -11.63 -28.52 -32.00
N GLN A 89 -11.34 -27.26 -32.35
CA GLN A 89 -10.00 -26.68 -32.31
C GLN A 89 -9.89 -25.60 -31.24
N SER A 90 -8.66 -25.30 -30.79
CA SER A 90 -8.42 -24.28 -29.76
C SER A 90 -8.47 -22.85 -30.28
N ILE A 91 -8.26 -22.60 -31.57
CA ILE A 91 -8.16 -21.28 -32.17
C ILE A 91 -9.27 -21.11 -33.20
N LEU A 92 -10.05 -20.04 -33.06
CA LEU A 92 -11.12 -19.75 -34.02
C LEU A 92 -10.58 -19.08 -35.28
N VAL A 93 -9.75 -18.04 -35.15
CA VAL A 93 -9.20 -17.28 -36.28
C VAL A 93 -7.69 -17.11 -36.14
N THR A 94 -6.94 -17.53 -37.18
CA THR A 94 -5.49 -17.30 -37.25
C THR A 94 -5.19 -16.18 -38.28
N VAL A 95 -4.43 -15.17 -37.84
CA VAL A 95 -4.04 -13.99 -38.62
C VAL A 95 -2.58 -14.15 -39.05
N LYS A 96 -2.36 -14.43 -40.37
CA LYS A 96 -1.02 -14.63 -40.96
C LYS A 96 -0.60 -13.48 -41.90
N ALA A 97 -1.47 -12.51 -42.15
CA ALA A 97 -1.21 -11.28 -42.89
C ALA A 97 -1.82 -10.10 -42.13
N PRO A 98 -1.49 -8.84 -42.47
CA PRO A 98 -2.09 -7.67 -41.82
C PRO A 98 -3.61 -7.67 -41.89
N VAL A 99 -4.29 -7.60 -40.74
CA VAL A 99 -5.76 -7.59 -40.67
C VAL A 99 -6.24 -6.44 -39.80
N THR A 100 -7.28 -5.73 -40.28
CA THR A 100 -8.03 -4.77 -39.48
C THR A 100 -9.40 -5.34 -39.17
N LEU A 101 -9.80 -5.31 -37.89
CA LEU A 101 -11.09 -5.76 -37.40
C LEU A 101 -11.90 -4.55 -36.92
N LYS A 102 -13.17 -4.46 -37.31
CA LYS A 102 -14.08 -3.42 -36.84
C LYS A 102 -15.53 -3.90 -36.83
N GLY A 103 -16.33 -3.31 -35.95
CA GLY A 103 -17.76 -3.58 -35.86
C GLY A 103 -18.45 -2.53 -35.01
N THR A 104 -19.74 -2.33 -35.16
CA THR A 104 -20.51 -1.43 -34.29
C THR A 104 -20.81 -2.09 -32.92
N THR A 105 -21.48 -3.24 -32.97
CA THR A 105 -21.78 -4.10 -31.82
C THR A 105 -21.38 -5.55 -32.06
N GLY A 106 -21.04 -5.89 -33.29
CA GLY A 106 -20.59 -7.22 -33.70
C GLY A 106 -19.12 -7.46 -33.43
N GLY A 107 -18.69 -8.70 -33.63
CA GLY A 107 -17.31 -9.13 -33.37
C GLY A 107 -17.17 -10.64 -33.35
N ILE A 108 -16.42 -11.18 -32.34
CA ILE A 108 -16.19 -12.61 -32.17
C ILE A 108 -16.66 -13.01 -30.77
N ASP A 109 -17.38 -14.12 -30.66
CA ASP A 109 -17.86 -14.67 -29.41
C ASP A 109 -17.64 -16.18 -29.35
N ILE A 110 -16.73 -16.63 -28.47
CA ILE A 110 -16.45 -18.05 -28.22
C ILE A 110 -16.84 -18.46 -26.79
N THR A 111 -17.82 -17.76 -26.19
CA THR A 111 -18.35 -18.13 -24.90
C THR A 111 -19.35 -19.29 -25.00
N GLY A 112 -19.72 -19.89 -23.86
CA GLY A 112 -20.72 -20.94 -23.80
C GLY A 112 -20.16 -22.36 -23.88
N GLY A 113 -18.92 -22.58 -23.40
CA GLY A 113 -18.33 -23.91 -23.23
C GLY A 113 -17.83 -24.55 -24.52
N THR A 114 -17.39 -23.74 -25.49
CA THR A 114 -16.79 -24.23 -26.73
C THR A 114 -15.41 -24.82 -26.50
N THR A 115 -14.89 -25.61 -27.47
CA THR A 115 -13.50 -26.10 -27.43
C THR A 115 -12.50 -24.99 -27.77
N ALA A 116 -12.94 -23.91 -28.42
CA ALA A 116 -12.12 -22.75 -28.73
C ALA A 116 -11.64 -22.04 -27.45
N LYS A 117 -10.34 -21.81 -27.35
CA LYS A 117 -9.67 -21.13 -26.23
C LYS A 117 -9.20 -19.72 -26.61
N TYR A 118 -9.08 -19.43 -27.90
CA TYR A 118 -8.62 -18.15 -28.44
C TYR A 118 -9.55 -17.69 -29.56
N CYS A 119 -10.06 -16.46 -29.46
CA CYS A 119 -10.75 -15.85 -30.59
C CYS A 119 -9.77 -15.65 -31.76
N LEU A 120 -8.59 -15.13 -31.45
CA LEU A 120 -7.57 -14.68 -32.40
C LEU A 120 -6.19 -15.20 -32.04
N ASP A 121 -5.50 -15.82 -33.01
CA ASP A 121 -4.07 -16.13 -32.95
C ASP A 121 -3.34 -15.22 -33.94
N ALA A 122 -2.70 -14.15 -33.42
CA ALA A 122 -1.99 -13.16 -34.20
C ALA A 122 -0.55 -13.59 -34.47
N ARG A 123 -0.26 -13.92 -35.73
CA ARG A 123 1.07 -14.25 -36.26
C ARG A 123 1.57 -13.15 -37.21
N SER A 124 0.77 -12.13 -37.45
CA SER A 124 1.06 -10.95 -38.25
C SER A 124 0.36 -9.76 -37.62
N SER A 125 0.51 -8.58 -38.23
CA SER A 125 -0.11 -7.34 -37.73
C SER A 125 -1.64 -7.48 -37.62
N LEU A 126 -2.15 -7.22 -36.42
CA LEU A 126 -3.58 -7.20 -36.13
C LEU A 126 -3.96 -5.82 -35.58
N THR A 127 -4.93 -5.18 -36.19
CA THR A 127 -5.53 -3.94 -35.71
C THR A 127 -6.99 -4.19 -35.33
N ILE A 128 -7.39 -3.80 -34.13
CA ILE A 128 -8.77 -3.80 -33.64
C ILE A 128 -9.18 -2.34 -33.45
N GLU A 129 -10.05 -1.84 -34.34
CA GLU A 129 -10.55 -0.48 -34.26
C GLU A 129 -11.82 -0.39 -33.40
N SER A 130 -12.63 -1.43 -33.41
CA SER A 130 -13.91 -1.48 -32.70
C SER A 130 -14.49 -2.91 -32.70
N GLY A 131 -15.66 -3.09 -32.05
CA GLY A 131 -16.34 -4.37 -31.97
C GLY A 131 -16.25 -5.02 -30.61
N ARG A 132 -16.81 -6.22 -30.48
CA ARG A 132 -16.89 -6.95 -29.22
C ARG A 132 -16.31 -8.35 -29.35
N TYR A 133 -15.36 -8.68 -28.50
CA TYR A 133 -14.61 -9.93 -28.55
C TYR A 133 -14.70 -10.62 -27.20
N LEU A 134 -15.41 -11.75 -27.17
CA LEU A 134 -15.75 -12.48 -25.94
C LEU A 134 -15.16 -13.88 -25.96
N SER A 135 -14.59 -14.29 -24.85
CA SER A 135 -14.04 -15.63 -24.68
C SER A 135 -14.22 -16.15 -23.25
N ASP A 136 -14.61 -17.41 -23.12
CA ASP A 136 -14.51 -18.13 -21.84
C ASP A 136 -13.07 -18.27 -21.37
N ALA A 137 -12.11 -18.26 -22.29
CA ALA A 137 -10.68 -18.29 -22.05
C ALA A 137 -10.01 -16.99 -22.53
N ALA A 138 -9.03 -17.03 -23.42
CA ALA A 138 -8.33 -15.83 -23.92
C ALA A 138 -8.97 -15.28 -25.20
N VAL A 139 -8.93 -13.96 -25.38
CA VAL A 139 -9.37 -13.33 -26.64
C VAL A 139 -8.25 -13.37 -27.66
N ILE A 140 -7.03 -12.98 -27.28
CA ILE A 140 -5.90 -12.88 -28.21
C ILE A 140 -4.71 -13.67 -27.67
N GLN A 141 -4.15 -14.52 -28.52
CA GLN A 141 -2.77 -14.98 -28.44
C GLN A 141 -1.95 -14.26 -29.51
N ALA A 142 -0.90 -13.55 -29.13
CA ALA A 142 0.02 -12.90 -30.06
C ALA A 142 1.40 -13.58 -29.98
N VAL A 143 2.00 -13.92 -31.12
CA VAL A 143 3.31 -14.57 -31.17
C VAL A 143 4.19 -13.88 -32.21
N GLY A 144 5.14 -13.08 -31.74
CA GLY A 144 6.02 -12.29 -32.59
C GLY A 144 5.31 -11.31 -33.50
N ALA A 145 4.13 -10.80 -33.10
CA ALA A 145 3.26 -10.00 -33.94
C ALA A 145 2.88 -8.69 -33.24
N PRO A 146 2.83 -7.57 -33.97
CA PRO A 146 2.23 -6.35 -33.46
C PRO A 146 0.70 -6.46 -33.43
N VAL A 147 0.10 -6.10 -32.29
CA VAL A 147 -1.35 -6.01 -32.09
C VAL A 147 -1.68 -4.59 -31.61
N THR A 148 -2.51 -3.88 -32.36
CA THR A 148 -2.95 -2.53 -32.03
C THR A 148 -4.45 -2.53 -31.76
N ILE A 149 -4.86 -2.05 -30.60
CA ILE A 149 -6.26 -1.98 -30.17
C ILE A 149 -6.55 -0.52 -29.87
N THR A 150 -7.32 0.13 -30.72
CA THR A 150 -7.69 1.55 -30.60
C THR A 150 -9.12 1.72 -30.09
N GLY A 151 -9.92 0.65 -30.07
CA GLY A 151 -11.29 0.68 -29.59
C GLY A 151 -11.87 -0.71 -29.44
N GLY A 152 -13.15 -0.77 -29.09
CA GLY A 152 -13.87 -2.02 -28.86
C GLY A 152 -13.70 -2.57 -27.43
N GLU A 153 -14.44 -3.64 -27.17
CA GLU A 153 -14.44 -4.38 -25.92
C GLU A 153 -13.88 -5.78 -26.10
N LEU A 154 -12.80 -6.09 -25.40
CA LEU A 154 -12.23 -7.43 -25.30
C LEU A 154 -12.48 -7.97 -23.90
N ARG A 155 -13.17 -9.09 -23.79
CA ARG A 155 -13.46 -9.73 -22.49
C ARG A 155 -13.08 -11.20 -22.54
N GLY A 156 -12.00 -11.52 -21.86
CA GLY A 156 -11.53 -12.89 -21.63
C GLY A 156 -11.78 -13.37 -20.21
N GLY A 157 -11.47 -14.64 -19.96
CA GLY A 157 -11.60 -15.22 -18.64
C GLY A 157 -13.03 -15.19 -18.09
N VAL A 158 -14.04 -15.35 -18.93
CA VAL A 158 -15.43 -15.26 -18.47
C VAL A 158 -15.76 -16.41 -17.52
N THR A 159 -15.30 -17.62 -17.83
CA THR A 159 -15.52 -18.80 -16.98
C THR A 159 -14.26 -19.57 -16.64
N THR A 160 -13.17 -19.38 -17.39
CA THR A 160 -11.90 -20.10 -17.23
C THR A 160 -10.82 -19.11 -16.78
N SER A 161 -10.12 -19.45 -15.71
CA SER A 161 -8.99 -18.61 -15.23
C SER A 161 -7.87 -18.61 -16.27
N THR A 162 -7.80 -17.52 -17.02
CA THR A 162 -6.77 -17.27 -18.04
C THR A 162 -6.82 -15.79 -18.45
N ARG A 163 -5.76 -15.30 -19.06
CA ARG A 163 -5.55 -13.91 -19.45
C ARG A 163 -6.35 -13.55 -20.68
N THR A 164 -6.78 -12.30 -20.79
CA THR A 164 -7.50 -11.83 -22.00
C THR A 164 -6.58 -11.73 -23.22
N ILE A 165 -5.37 -11.20 -23.02
CA ILE A 165 -4.32 -11.12 -24.04
C ILE A 165 -3.07 -11.81 -23.52
N ILE A 166 -2.56 -12.76 -24.30
CA ILE A 166 -1.32 -13.48 -24.03
C ILE A 166 -0.32 -13.15 -25.13
N ALA A 167 0.77 -12.47 -24.77
CA ALA A 167 1.79 -12.05 -25.73
C ALA A 167 3.09 -12.81 -25.52
N PHE A 168 3.50 -13.55 -26.53
CA PHE A 168 4.76 -14.27 -26.60
C PHE A 168 5.71 -13.67 -27.62
N ASN A 169 7.02 -13.82 -27.38
CA ASN A 169 8.00 -13.67 -28.45
C ASN A 169 7.91 -14.85 -29.43
N ALA A 170 8.21 -14.63 -30.67
CA ALA A 170 8.46 -15.73 -31.59
C ALA A 170 9.91 -16.17 -31.42
N LEU A 171 10.12 -17.33 -30.83
CA LEU A 171 11.42 -18.01 -30.82
C LEU A 171 11.78 -18.44 -32.26
N ALA A 172 12.30 -17.53 -33.05
CA ALA A 172 12.95 -17.85 -34.30
C ALA A 172 14.45 -17.85 -34.03
N ALA A 173 15.01 -19.01 -33.75
CA ALA A 173 16.42 -19.31 -33.47
C ALA A 173 16.99 -18.68 -32.16
N VAL A 174 17.71 -19.49 -31.44
CA VAL A 174 18.55 -19.18 -30.28
C VAL A 174 19.39 -17.92 -30.59
N GLY A 175 19.18 -16.84 -29.81
CA GLY A 175 19.99 -15.62 -29.90
C GLY A 175 19.19 -14.31 -29.81
N SER A 176 19.88 -13.20 -29.75
CA SER A 176 19.41 -11.82 -29.52
C SER A 176 18.37 -11.24 -30.52
N ASN A 177 17.81 -12.03 -31.41
CA ASN A 177 16.89 -11.62 -32.48
C ASN A 177 15.48 -12.21 -32.37
N ALA A 178 15.06 -12.63 -31.18
CA ALA A 178 13.67 -13.08 -31.00
C ALA A 178 12.71 -11.92 -31.34
N LYS A 179 11.80 -12.15 -32.28
CA LYS A 179 10.79 -11.16 -32.65
C LYS A 179 9.75 -11.06 -31.53
N LYS A 180 9.71 -9.95 -30.85
CA LYS A 180 8.73 -9.67 -29.80
C LYS A 180 7.34 -9.43 -30.37
N SER A 181 6.30 -9.82 -29.62
CA SER A 181 4.99 -9.20 -29.81
C SER A 181 4.99 -7.80 -29.20
N VAL A 182 4.32 -6.87 -29.85
CA VAL A 182 4.10 -5.51 -29.35
C VAL A 182 2.60 -5.29 -29.26
N ILE A 183 2.09 -5.20 -28.05
CA ILE A 183 0.66 -4.93 -27.82
C ILE A 183 0.51 -3.44 -27.54
N THR A 184 -0.26 -2.75 -28.37
CA THR A 184 -0.60 -1.32 -28.19
C THR A 184 -2.09 -1.21 -27.87
N VAL A 185 -2.42 -0.62 -26.73
CA VAL A 185 -3.79 -0.35 -26.28
C VAL A 185 -3.95 1.15 -26.07
N GLY A 186 -4.76 1.78 -26.89
CA GLY A 186 -4.92 3.23 -26.88
C GLY A 186 -6.36 3.67 -27.13
N GLN A 187 -6.55 4.97 -27.29
CA GLN A 187 -7.83 5.62 -27.49
C GLN A 187 -8.90 5.12 -26.49
N ASP A 188 -10.03 4.58 -26.96
CA ASP A 188 -11.14 4.13 -26.12
C ASP A 188 -11.24 2.60 -25.99
N ALA A 189 -10.12 1.89 -26.19
CA ALA A 189 -10.06 0.44 -26.03
C ALA A 189 -10.39 0.00 -24.59
N ARG A 190 -11.16 -1.08 -24.46
CA ARG A 190 -11.60 -1.65 -23.18
C ARG A 190 -11.20 -3.13 -23.11
N ILE A 191 -10.34 -3.47 -22.18
CA ILE A 191 -9.87 -4.85 -21.94
C ILE A 191 -10.33 -5.29 -20.56
N TYR A 192 -11.10 -6.37 -20.52
CA TYR A 192 -11.65 -6.91 -19.27
C TYR A 192 -11.22 -8.36 -19.03
N ASN A 193 -11.01 -8.72 -17.76
CA ASN A 193 -10.85 -10.11 -17.35
C ASN A 193 -11.49 -10.33 -15.97
N ASN A 194 -12.40 -11.29 -15.87
CA ASN A 194 -13.14 -11.55 -14.62
C ASN A 194 -12.42 -12.54 -13.69
N THR A 195 -11.40 -13.26 -14.15
CA THR A 195 -10.82 -14.39 -13.43
C THR A 195 -9.31 -14.33 -13.27
N ASP A 196 -8.62 -13.53 -14.12
CA ASP A 196 -7.16 -13.47 -14.18
C ASP A 196 -6.69 -12.07 -14.70
N ALA A 197 -5.55 -11.99 -15.39
CA ALA A 197 -5.00 -10.75 -15.89
C ALA A 197 -5.61 -10.30 -17.24
N CYS A 198 -5.65 -8.97 -17.44
CA CYS A 198 -5.97 -8.40 -18.76
C CYS A 198 -4.89 -8.75 -19.78
N VAL A 199 -3.62 -8.58 -19.45
CA VAL A 199 -2.49 -8.81 -20.35
C VAL A 199 -1.40 -9.57 -19.63
N MET A 200 -0.89 -10.62 -20.28
CA MET A 200 0.32 -11.31 -19.87
C MET A 200 1.40 -11.13 -20.94
N LEU A 201 2.59 -10.74 -20.51
CA LEU A 201 3.76 -10.55 -21.37
C LEU A 201 4.79 -11.64 -21.08
N SER A 202 5.27 -12.29 -22.11
CA SER A 202 6.41 -13.21 -22.05
C SER A 202 7.41 -12.85 -23.16
N GLY A 203 8.46 -12.09 -22.81
CA GLY A 203 9.41 -11.57 -23.79
C GLY A 203 8.76 -10.67 -24.83
N SER A 204 7.82 -9.81 -24.42
CA SER A 204 6.97 -9.00 -25.31
C SER A 204 6.76 -7.61 -24.70
N ASP A 205 6.31 -6.67 -25.49
CA ASP A 205 6.16 -5.28 -25.10
C ASP A 205 4.67 -4.86 -25.07
N LEU A 206 4.31 -4.02 -24.09
CA LEU A 206 2.99 -3.40 -23.94
C LEU A 206 3.11 -1.87 -23.95
N ILE A 207 2.26 -1.23 -24.72
CA ILE A 207 2.09 0.23 -24.74
C ILE A 207 0.64 0.53 -24.37
N VAL A 208 0.43 1.38 -23.33
CA VAL A 208 -0.88 1.84 -22.89
C VAL A 208 -0.92 3.37 -22.99
N SER A 209 -1.92 3.91 -23.67
CA SER A 209 -2.06 5.36 -23.88
C SER A 209 -3.51 5.83 -23.85
N ASP A 210 -3.69 7.13 -23.98
CA ASP A 210 -4.97 7.82 -24.13
C ASP A 210 -5.98 7.49 -23.00
N ASN A 211 -7.20 7.03 -23.39
CA ASN A 211 -8.27 6.64 -22.47
C ASN A 211 -8.43 5.12 -22.32
N ALA A 212 -7.44 4.34 -22.73
CA ALA A 212 -7.48 2.89 -22.65
C ALA A 212 -7.81 2.42 -21.22
N LEU A 213 -8.66 1.40 -21.10
CA LEU A 213 -9.00 0.78 -19.82
C LEU A 213 -8.65 -0.70 -19.84
N LEU A 214 -7.83 -1.12 -18.89
CA LEU A 214 -7.56 -2.52 -18.57
C LEU A 214 -8.09 -2.80 -17.16
N GLU A 215 -9.10 -3.64 -17.02
CA GLU A 215 -9.71 -3.97 -15.73
C GLU A 215 -9.84 -5.49 -15.56
N GLY A 216 -9.15 -6.05 -14.57
CA GLY A 216 -9.12 -7.49 -14.32
C GLY A 216 -8.87 -7.82 -12.85
N VAL A 217 -8.85 -9.11 -12.54
CA VAL A 217 -8.40 -9.60 -11.22
C VAL A 217 -6.96 -9.16 -11.00
N TYR A 218 -6.13 -9.29 -12.05
CA TYR A 218 -4.85 -8.61 -12.24
C TYR A 218 -4.96 -7.69 -13.46
N GLY A 219 -4.19 -6.60 -13.47
CA GLY A 219 -4.10 -5.74 -14.67
C GLY A 219 -3.13 -6.31 -15.69
N VAL A 220 -1.83 -6.18 -15.43
CA VAL A 220 -0.74 -6.61 -16.31
C VAL A 220 0.22 -7.52 -15.55
N ASP A 221 0.43 -8.72 -16.11
CA ASP A 221 1.42 -9.68 -15.62
C ASP A 221 2.63 -9.69 -16.55
N VAL A 222 3.81 -9.47 -15.98
CA VAL A 222 5.09 -9.57 -16.67
C VAL A 222 5.74 -10.90 -16.29
N PHE A 223 5.59 -11.89 -17.14
CA PHE A 223 6.19 -13.21 -16.97
C PHE A 223 7.30 -13.47 -17.98
N ASN A 224 8.26 -14.27 -17.58
CA ASN A 224 9.20 -14.89 -18.48
C ASN A 224 9.06 -16.41 -18.36
N TYR A 225 8.52 -17.06 -19.38
CA TYR A 225 8.25 -18.51 -19.36
C TYR A 225 9.44 -19.39 -19.75
N ASN A 226 10.56 -18.79 -20.17
CA ASN A 226 11.70 -19.58 -20.57
C ASN A 226 12.48 -20.07 -19.35
N ASN A 227 12.33 -21.33 -19.02
CA ASN A 227 13.09 -22.03 -17.98
C ASN A 227 14.61 -22.15 -18.26
N ASN A 228 15.08 -21.64 -19.40
CA ASN A 228 16.49 -21.64 -19.78
C ASN A 228 17.03 -20.21 -19.74
N GLU A 229 17.96 -19.98 -18.86
CA GLU A 229 18.57 -18.68 -18.57
C GLU A 229 19.20 -18.00 -19.77
N SER A 230 19.68 -18.77 -20.76
CA SER A 230 20.32 -18.26 -21.98
C SER A 230 19.34 -17.64 -23.00
N ASP A 231 18.04 -17.93 -22.89
CA ASP A 231 17.04 -17.56 -23.90
C ASP A 231 16.00 -16.56 -23.38
N ALA A 232 16.25 -15.99 -22.21
CA ALA A 232 15.34 -15.02 -21.59
C ALA A 232 15.28 -13.72 -22.39
N VAL A 233 14.11 -13.40 -22.93
CA VAL A 233 13.83 -12.14 -23.63
C VAL A 233 13.11 -11.19 -22.68
N SER A 234 13.67 -10.01 -22.47
CA SER A 234 13.07 -8.98 -21.61
C SER A 234 11.71 -8.51 -22.12
N SER A 235 10.79 -8.24 -21.22
CA SER A 235 9.53 -7.56 -21.51
C SER A 235 9.63 -6.08 -21.20
N SER A 236 8.82 -5.26 -21.86
CA SER A 236 8.67 -3.85 -21.50
C SER A 236 7.21 -3.42 -21.39
N VAL A 237 6.95 -2.45 -20.49
CA VAL A 237 5.66 -1.77 -20.39
C VAL A 237 5.91 -0.28 -20.47
N THR A 238 5.24 0.39 -21.40
CA THR A 238 5.24 1.85 -21.50
C THR A 238 3.81 2.34 -21.34
N MET A 239 3.60 3.21 -20.34
CA MET A 239 2.30 3.80 -20.08
C MET A 239 2.40 5.32 -20.09
N THR A 240 1.70 5.97 -21.02
CA THR A 240 1.65 7.43 -21.16
C THR A 240 0.27 7.99 -20.86
N GLY A 241 -0.73 7.14 -20.67
CA GLY A 241 -2.13 7.45 -20.37
C GLY A 241 -2.89 6.18 -20.04
N GLY A 242 -4.20 6.26 -20.02
CA GLY A 242 -5.09 5.13 -19.74
C GLY A 242 -5.20 4.78 -18.26
N THR A 243 -5.92 3.71 -17.98
CA THR A 243 -6.15 3.20 -16.62
C THR A 243 -5.95 1.69 -16.59
N VAL A 244 -5.18 1.22 -15.62
CA VAL A 244 -5.01 -0.20 -15.32
C VAL A 244 -5.56 -0.45 -13.90
N THR A 245 -6.62 -1.23 -13.81
CA THR A 245 -7.33 -1.53 -12.56
C THR A 245 -7.24 -3.01 -12.24
N ALA A 246 -6.74 -3.33 -11.05
CA ALA A 246 -6.96 -4.63 -10.44
C ALA A 246 -8.22 -4.60 -9.59
N THR A 247 -9.04 -5.63 -9.68
CA THR A 247 -10.23 -5.79 -8.84
C THR A 247 -9.95 -6.59 -7.57
N LYS A 248 -8.81 -7.32 -7.53
CA LYS A 248 -8.52 -8.20 -6.39
C LYS A 248 -7.03 -8.32 -6.03
N TYR A 249 -6.09 -8.21 -6.98
CA TYR A 249 -4.66 -8.41 -6.69
C TYR A 249 -3.84 -7.19 -7.16
N PHE A 250 -3.06 -7.32 -8.23
CA PHE A 250 -2.09 -6.30 -8.64
C PHE A 250 -2.50 -5.63 -9.95
N ALA A 251 -2.43 -4.31 -10.02
CA ALA A 251 -2.58 -3.60 -11.30
C ALA A 251 -1.38 -3.89 -12.23
N LEU A 252 -0.18 -4.02 -11.66
CA LEU A 252 1.01 -4.47 -12.35
C LEU A 252 1.78 -5.43 -11.45
N SER A 253 2.12 -6.60 -11.98
CA SER A 253 2.95 -7.56 -11.28
C SER A 253 3.96 -8.22 -12.20
N GLY A 254 4.98 -8.78 -11.60
CA GLY A 254 5.90 -9.69 -12.24
C GLY A 254 6.31 -10.78 -11.27
N ASN A 255 6.64 -11.91 -11.77
CA ASN A 255 7.13 -13.03 -10.97
C ASN A 255 8.38 -13.65 -11.62
N ASN A 256 9.22 -12.78 -12.17
CA ASN A 256 10.40 -13.21 -12.88
C ASN A 256 11.61 -13.13 -11.95
N LEU A 257 12.02 -14.27 -11.45
CA LEU A 257 13.22 -14.44 -10.65
C LEU A 257 14.49 -14.63 -11.50
N GLN A 258 14.40 -14.62 -12.83
CA GLN A 258 15.51 -15.00 -13.71
C GLN A 258 15.80 -13.96 -14.79
N SER A 259 17.04 -13.69 -14.96
CA SER A 259 17.86 -13.14 -16.05
C SER A 259 17.28 -12.17 -17.10
N ALA A 260 16.02 -12.14 -17.40
CA ALA A 260 15.43 -11.16 -18.31
C ALA A 260 14.98 -9.94 -17.52
N GLN A 261 15.76 -8.88 -17.59
CA GLN A 261 15.45 -7.60 -16.97
C GLN A 261 14.24 -6.96 -17.66
N SER A 262 13.14 -6.84 -16.94
CA SER A 262 11.97 -6.11 -17.45
C SER A 262 12.16 -4.60 -17.32
N ASN A 263 11.61 -3.86 -18.27
CA ASN A 263 11.68 -2.40 -18.26
C ASN A 263 10.27 -1.79 -18.29
N VAL A 264 9.88 -1.11 -17.22
CA VAL A 264 8.58 -0.47 -17.07
C VAL A 264 8.76 1.03 -16.93
N VAL A 265 8.09 1.79 -17.79
CA VAL A 265 8.08 3.26 -17.79
C VAL A 265 6.64 3.77 -17.79
N ILE A 266 6.26 4.47 -16.73
CA ILE A 266 4.93 5.04 -16.54
C ILE A 266 5.08 6.55 -16.39
N THR A 267 4.64 7.32 -17.39
CA THR A 267 4.74 8.78 -17.38
C THR A 267 3.38 9.47 -17.34
N GLY A 268 2.30 8.72 -17.39
CA GLY A 268 0.94 9.23 -17.30
C GLY A 268 -0.04 8.09 -17.07
N GLY A 269 -1.31 8.44 -16.87
CA GLY A 269 -2.37 7.49 -16.56
C GLY A 269 -2.41 7.05 -15.11
N SER A 270 -3.22 6.01 -14.83
CA SER A 270 -3.52 5.56 -13.47
C SER A 270 -3.40 4.06 -13.32
N LEU A 271 -2.70 3.61 -12.27
CA LEU A 271 -2.74 2.23 -11.80
C LEU A 271 -3.50 2.19 -10.47
N PHE A 272 -4.45 1.27 -10.37
CA PHE A 272 -5.30 1.16 -9.19
C PHE A 272 -5.45 -0.29 -8.74
N ALA A 273 -5.38 -0.50 -7.41
CA ALA A 273 -5.82 -1.71 -6.73
C ALA A 273 -6.62 -1.34 -5.46
N PRO A 274 -7.52 -2.22 -4.97
CA PRO A 274 -8.26 -2.01 -3.73
C PRO A 274 -7.37 -1.83 -2.51
N ALA A 275 -7.94 -1.31 -1.41
CA ALA A 275 -7.20 -1.00 -0.18
C ALA A 275 -6.64 -2.23 0.56
N ASP A 276 -7.08 -3.42 0.23
CA ASP A 276 -6.58 -4.71 0.71
C ASP A 276 -5.59 -5.37 -0.26
N CYS A 277 -5.14 -4.65 -1.29
CA CYS A 277 -4.26 -5.15 -2.34
C CYS A 277 -3.11 -4.18 -2.63
N THR A 278 -1.99 -4.71 -3.12
CA THR A 278 -0.86 -3.91 -3.61
C THR A 278 -1.09 -3.54 -5.08
N ALA A 279 -0.88 -2.27 -5.47
CA ALA A 279 -1.10 -1.88 -6.86
C ALA A 279 0.06 -2.34 -7.78
N ILE A 280 1.31 -2.13 -7.36
CA ILE A 280 2.48 -2.64 -8.10
C ILE A 280 3.26 -3.57 -7.19
N TYR A 281 3.31 -4.84 -7.53
CA TYR A 281 4.20 -5.82 -6.91
C TYR A 281 5.41 -6.06 -7.82
N TRP A 282 6.60 -5.65 -7.35
CA TRP A 282 7.84 -5.65 -8.12
C TRP A 282 8.91 -6.57 -7.50
N PRO A 283 8.80 -7.90 -7.68
CA PRO A 283 9.77 -8.87 -7.16
C PRO A 283 10.83 -9.27 -8.20
N MET A 284 11.11 -8.45 -9.21
CA MET A 284 11.94 -8.82 -10.35
C MET A 284 13.07 -7.83 -10.59
N GLU A 285 14.12 -8.30 -11.25
CA GLU A 285 15.19 -7.46 -11.76
C GLU A 285 14.71 -6.58 -12.93
N GLY A 286 15.47 -5.54 -13.23
CA GLY A 286 15.16 -4.57 -14.27
C GLY A 286 14.81 -3.21 -13.71
N THR A 287 14.05 -2.42 -14.46
CA THR A 287 13.77 -1.03 -14.11
C THR A 287 12.27 -0.73 -14.06
N LEU A 288 11.86 -0.01 -13.01
CA LEU A 288 10.54 0.60 -12.89
C LEU A 288 10.70 2.11 -12.74
N THR A 289 10.30 2.87 -13.74
CA THR A 289 10.31 4.33 -13.69
C THR A 289 8.88 4.85 -13.68
N ILE A 290 8.55 5.66 -12.67
CA ILE A 290 7.26 6.33 -12.55
C ILE A 290 7.51 7.84 -12.49
N GLY A 291 6.96 8.57 -13.44
CA GLY A 291 7.18 10.00 -13.59
C GLY A 291 6.01 10.71 -14.25
N GLY A 292 6.29 11.90 -14.81
CA GLY A 292 5.25 12.74 -15.41
C GLY A 292 4.14 13.04 -14.41
N ASN A 293 2.89 12.82 -14.80
CA ASN A 293 1.69 12.96 -13.97
C ASN A 293 1.03 11.61 -13.62
N ALA A 294 1.77 10.52 -13.67
CA ALA A 294 1.28 9.18 -13.36
C ALA A 294 0.73 9.08 -11.93
N THR A 295 -0.31 8.29 -11.75
CA THR A 295 -0.86 7.98 -10.41
C THR A 295 -0.84 6.49 -10.15
N VAL A 296 -0.44 6.09 -8.93
CA VAL A 296 -0.48 4.70 -8.47
C VAL A 296 -1.18 4.67 -7.12
N THR A 297 -2.25 3.91 -7.01
CA THR A 297 -3.06 3.81 -5.78
C THR A 297 -3.34 2.36 -5.44
N GLY A 298 -3.08 1.97 -4.20
CA GLY A 298 -3.36 0.62 -3.69
C GLY A 298 -3.31 0.56 -2.18
N GLY A 299 -3.58 -0.58 -1.59
CA GLY A 299 -3.40 -0.80 -0.17
C GLY A 299 -1.98 -0.47 0.26
N THR A 300 -0.99 -1.15 -0.29
CA THR A 300 0.37 -0.66 -0.52
C THR A 300 0.44 -0.25 -1.99
N ALA A 301 0.85 0.98 -2.31
CA ALA A 301 0.84 1.35 -3.71
C ALA A 301 1.95 0.64 -4.49
N ILE A 302 3.16 0.56 -3.94
CA ILE A 302 4.28 -0.15 -4.55
C ILE A 302 4.98 -1.00 -3.49
N GLU A 303 5.08 -2.30 -3.69
CA GLU A 303 5.98 -3.17 -2.95
C GLU A 303 7.17 -3.55 -3.85
N ALA A 304 8.36 -3.08 -3.49
CA ALA A 304 9.60 -3.28 -4.23
C ALA A 304 10.52 -4.26 -3.50
N LYS A 305 11.01 -5.28 -4.21
CA LYS A 305 11.88 -6.33 -3.65
C LYS A 305 13.26 -6.38 -4.28
N MET A 306 13.39 -6.04 -5.55
CA MET A 306 14.68 -5.99 -6.24
C MET A 306 14.62 -5.08 -7.48
N GLY A 307 15.74 -4.93 -8.19
CA GLY A 307 15.86 -4.10 -9.38
C GLY A 307 16.05 -2.61 -9.07
N THR A 308 15.82 -1.77 -10.06
CA THR A 308 15.98 -0.32 -9.94
C THR A 308 14.64 0.38 -10.10
N ILE A 309 14.21 1.10 -9.06
CA ILE A 309 12.98 1.86 -9.04
C ILE A 309 13.29 3.35 -9.01
N THR A 310 12.68 4.13 -9.90
CA THR A 310 12.81 5.58 -9.93
C THR A 310 11.42 6.22 -9.88
N ILE A 311 11.20 7.09 -8.88
CA ILE A 311 10.01 7.94 -8.79
C ILE A 311 10.45 9.38 -8.92
N LYS A 312 9.85 10.11 -9.85
CA LYS A 312 10.27 11.46 -10.23
C LYS A 312 9.12 12.33 -10.74
N ASP A 313 9.46 13.53 -11.14
CA ASP A 313 8.56 14.53 -11.74
C ASP A 313 7.37 14.87 -10.81
N GLN A 314 6.12 14.73 -11.27
CA GLN A 314 4.89 15.00 -10.53
C GLN A 314 4.07 13.74 -10.22
N ALA A 315 4.69 12.56 -10.30
CA ALA A 315 4.02 11.30 -9.99
C ALA A 315 3.40 11.30 -8.58
N VAL A 316 2.20 10.72 -8.43
CA VAL A 316 1.51 10.61 -7.14
C VAL A 316 1.32 9.14 -6.80
N ILE A 317 1.91 8.73 -5.70
CA ILE A 317 1.90 7.34 -5.21
C ILE A 317 1.13 7.32 -3.90
N THR A 318 0.01 6.59 -3.83
CA THR A 318 -0.92 6.64 -2.69
C THR A 318 -1.16 5.26 -2.07
N GLY A 319 -0.75 5.10 -0.82
CA GLY A 319 -1.12 3.95 0.03
C GLY A 319 -2.44 4.22 0.77
N THR A 320 -3.40 3.30 0.65
CA THR A 320 -4.76 3.44 1.22
C THR A 320 -5.12 2.36 2.25
N GLY A 321 -4.32 1.30 2.33
CA GLY A 321 -4.54 0.17 3.21
C GLY A 321 -4.37 0.50 4.69
N ALA A 322 -4.80 -0.41 5.54
CA ALA A 322 -4.57 -0.30 6.97
C ALA A 322 -3.08 -0.47 7.28
N TRP A 323 -2.59 0.33 8.24
CA TRP A 323 -1.23 0.17 8.73
C TRP A 323 -1.08 -1.16 9.49
N ASN A 324 -0.05 -1.92 9.17
CA ASN A 324 0.38 -3.09 9.92
C ASN A 324 1.77 -2.85 10.51
N GLU A 325 1.86 -2.77 11.82
CA GLU A 325 3.11 -2.41 12.52
C GLU A 325 4.07 -3.60 12.69
N ASN A 326 3.52 -4.81 12.74
CA ASN A 326 4.29 -5.98 13.17
C ASN A 326 4.98 -6.73 12.02
N GLU A 327 4.39 -6.74 10.84
CA GLU A 327 4.99 -7.34 9.65
C GLU A 327 4.42 -6.67 8.40
N PRO A 328 5.19 -5.84 7.71
CA PRO A 328 4.85 -5.48 6.34
C PRO A 328 4.72 -6.77 5.53
N GLY A 329 3.65 -6.90 4.76
CA GLY A 329 3.40 -8.10 3.99
C GLY A 329 4.54 -8.45 3.07
N ASN A 330 4.88 -9.73 3.02
CA ASN A 330 5.84 -10.26 2.06
C ASN A 330 5.05 -10.96 0.94
N GLY A 331 5.20 -10.52 -0.30
CA GLY A 331 4.56 -11.14 -1.46
C GLY A 331 3.36 -10.37 -2.03
N GLY A 332 3.20 -9.10 -1.70
CA GLY A 332 2.20 -8.21 -2.29
C GLY A 332 0.76 -8.45 -1.85
N SER A 333 0.49 -9.53 -1.14
CA SER A 333 -0.88 -9.94 -0.75
C SER A 333 -1.33 -9.41 0.61
N SER A 334 -0.44 -8.77 1.35
CA SER A 334 -0.72 -8.21 2.68
C SER A 334 -0.20 -6.78 2.75
N PRO A 335 -0.97 -5.81 2.22
CA PRO A 335 -0.53 -4.43 2.18
C PRO A 335 -0.34 -3.87 3.59
N ASP A 336 0.68 -3.01 3.74
CA ASP A 336 1.03 -2.34 4.99
C ASP A 336 0.53 -0.89 5.08
N GLY A 337 -0.16 -0.41 4.06
CA GLY A 337 -0.67 0.96 3.98
C GLY A 337 0.36 1.99 3.48
N SER A 338 1.61 1.62 3.22
CA SER A 338 2.62 2.54 2.69
C SER A 338 2.36 2.92 1.23
N ALA A 339 2.79 4.10 0.82
CA ALA A 339 2.86 4.43 -0.59
C ALA A 339 3.98 3.62 -1.28
N LEU A 340 5.12 3.47 -0.61
CA LEU A 340 6.22 2.63 -1.08
C LEU A 340 6.75 1.77 0.07
N LEU A 341 6.73 0.46 -0.12
CA LEU A 341 7.37 -0.52 0.75
C LEU A 341 8.60 -1.11 0.05
N LEU A 342 9.76 -0.95 0.66
CA LEU A 342 10.96 -1.68 0.31
C LEU A 342 11.03 -2.89 1.24
N SER A 343 10.76 -4.08 0.70
CA SER A 343 10.82 -5.34 1.44
C SER A 343 11.95 -6.18 0.86
N THR A 344 13.10 -6.17 1.51
CA THR A 344 14.32 -6.84 1.01
C THR A 344 14.28 -8.34 1.13
N GLN A 345 13.33 -8.87 1.90
CA GLN A 345 13.13 -10.31 2.05
C GLN A 345 12.66 -10.94 0.74
N LEU A 346 13.38 -11.92 0.25
CA LEU A 346 13.01 -12.68 -0.93
C LEU A 346 11.88 -13.66 -0.63
N TYR A 347 10.93 -13.78 -1.55
CA TYR A 347 9.85 -14.74 -1.46
C TYR A 347 10.33 -16.09 -2.00
N GLY A 348 10.24 -17.14 -1.19
CA GLY A 348 10.60 -18.51 -1.60
C GLY A 348 12.10 -18.81 -1.47
N GLN A 349 12.50 -19.42 -0.35
CA GLN A 349 13.90 -19.80 -0.07
C GLN A 349 14.45 -20.90 -0.98
N ASN A 350 13.61 -21.53 -1.78
CA ASN A 350 14.00 -22.68 -2.60
C ASN A 350 14.49 -22.30 -4.00
N ASP A 351 14.31 -21.05 -4.38
CA ASP A 351 14.59 -20.60 -5.74
C ASP A 351 16.02 -20.08 -5.89
N GLY A 352 16.98 -20.62 -5.16
CA GLY A 352 18.42 -20.32 -5.18
C GLY A 352 19.08 -20.08 -6.53
N GLN A 353 18.36 -19.54 -7.50
CA GLN A 353 18.70 -19.32 -8.88
C GLN A 353 18.60 -17.84 -9.26
N PHE A 354 19.15 -16.96 -8.40
CA PHE A 354 19.46 -15.62 -8.88
C PHE A 354 20.70 -15.69 -9.76
N ILE A 355 20.58 -15.15 -10.98
CA ILE A 355 21.74 -14.95 -11.83
C ILE A 355 22.37 -13.63 -11.42
N GLY A 356 23.58 -13.70 -10.89
CA GLY A 356 24.30 -12.53 -10.40
C GLY A 356 24.06 -12.22 -8.93
N SER A 357 24.21 -10.97 -8.57
CA SER A 357 23.99 -10.45 -7.22
C SER A 357 22.77 -9.52 -7.25
N PRO A 358 21.56 -10.03 -6.99
CA PRO A 358 20.37 -9.20 -6.99
C PRO A 358 20.51 -8.07 -5.96
N ASN A 359 20.02 -6.90 -6.30
CA ASN A 359 19.99 -5.74 -5.41
C ASN A 359 18.69 -4.96 -5.63
N LEU A 360 18.34 -4.11 -4.66
CA LEU A 360 17.26 -3.16 -4.77
C LEU A 360 17.84 -1.74 -4.71
N THR A 361 17.67 -0.98 -5.79
CA THR A 361 18.08 0.43 -5.84
C THR A 361 16.86 1.30 -6.08
N VAL A 362 16.58 2.23 -5.16
CA VAL A 362 15.43 3.13 -5.23
C VAL A 362 15.88 4.58 -5.22
N GLN A 363 15.37 5.37 -6.16
CA GLN A 363 15.64 6.79 -6.29
C GLN A 363 14.33 7.58 -6.27
N LEU A 364 14.18 8.46 -5.29
CA LEU A 364 13.06 9.37 -5.12
C LEU A 364 13.54 10.80 -5.36
N SER A 365 13.40 11.29 -6.59
CA SER A 365 13.92 12.61 -7.02
C SER A 365 12.82 13.64 -7.31
N GLY A 366 11.56 13.28 -7.15
CA GLY A 366 10.38 14.11 -7.35
C GLY A 366 9.13 13.32 -6.99
N GLY A 367 7.97 13.87 -7.33
CA GLY A 367 6.68 13.27 -7.02
C GLY A 367 6.27 13.39 -5.56
N ARG A 368 5.08 12.86 -5.28
CA ARG A 368 4.48 12.87 -3.96
C ARG A 368 4.07 11.46 -3.54
N LEU A 369 4.61 10.98 -2.43
CA LEU A 369 4.27 9.70 -1.83
C LEU A 369 3.37 9.96 -0.63
N VAL A 370 2.15 9.43 -0.67
CA VAL A 370 1.10 9.70 0.33
C VAL A 370 0.63 8.40 0.96
N SER A 371 0.51 8.38 2.27
CA SER A 371 -0.21 7.32 2.97
C SER A 371 -1.27 7.89 3.90
N GLY A 372 -2.52 7.48 3.70
CA GLY A 372 -3.64 7.93 4.53
C GLY A 372 -3.71 7.29 5.91
N LYS A 373 -2.93 6.23 6.18
CA LYS A 373 -2.96 5.48 7.46
C LYS A 373 -1.59 5.02 7.95
N GLY A 374 -0.61 4.91 7.06
CA GLY A 374 0.72 4.39 7.36
C GLY A 374 1.82 5.43 7.14
N ASN A 375 3.01 4.95 6.81
CA ASN A 375 4.14 5.75 6.40
C ASN A 375 4.06 6.06 4.89
N ALA A 376 4.62 7.17 4.44
CA ALA A 376 4.76 7.37 2.99
C ALA A 376 5.74 6.34 2.42
N VAL A 377 6.86 6.11 3.10
CA VAL A 377 7.85 5.08 2.72
C VAL A 377 8.18 4.22 3.93
N THR A 378 8.14 2.91 3.77
CA THR A 378 8.65 1.93 4.73
C THR A 378 9.81 1.16 4.12
N VAL A 379 10.94 1.09 4.83
CA VAL A 379 12.06 0.22 4.51
C VAL A 379 12.14 -0.87 5.56
N TYR A 380 11.93 -2.11 5.15
CA TYR A 380 11.86 -3.27 6.03
C TYR A 380 12.96 -4.27 5.67
N ASN A 381 13.93 -4.41 6.56
CA ASN A 381 15.07 -5.32 6.43
C ASN A 381 14.99 -6.41 7.48
N THR A 382 14.74 -7.65 7.08
CA THR A 382 14.58 -8.81 7.98
C THR A 382 15.85 -9.61 8.23
N GLU A 383 16.91 -9.38 7.45
CA GLU A 383 18.23 -10.06 7.48
C GLU A 383 18.26 -11.53 7.04
N ASN A 384 17.14 -12.22 7.04
CA ASN A 384 17.10 -13.60 6.57
C ASN A 384 16.87 -13.61 5.05
N ASN A 385 17.90 -13.92 4.26
CA ASN A 385 17.90 -13.93 2.81
C ASN A 385 17.69 -12.54 2.15
N ASP A 386 17.97 -11.47 2.88
CA ASP A 386 17.84 -10.13 2.36
C ASP A 386 18.93 -9.84 1.31
N ILE A 387 18.53 -9.15 0.25
CA ILE A 387 19.46 -8.61 -0.74
C ILE A 387 19.94 -7.22 -0.33
N PRO A 388 21.10 -6.75 -0.84
CA PRO A 388 21.51 -5.37 -0.66
C PRO A 388 20.46 -4.40 -1.19
N ALA A 389 20.13 -3.37 -0.41
CA ALA A 389 19.18 -2.35 -0.78
C ALA A 389 19.75 -0.95 -0.56
N SER A 390 19.44 -0.04 -1.49
CA SER A 390 19.75 1.38 -1.36
C SER A 390 18.53 2.22 -1.69
N LEU A 391 18.24 3.21 -0.85
CA LEU A 391 17.22 4.22 -1.08
C LEU A 391 17.87 5.60 -1.03
N THR A 392 17.68 6.39 -2.08
CA THR A 392 18.10 7.78 -2.14
C THR A 392 16.89 8.68 -2.30
N VAL A 393 16.73 9.64 -1.39
CA VAL A 393 15.66 10.66 -1.43
C VAL A 393 16.28 12.02 -1.58
N THR A 394 15.99 12.70 -2.69
CA THR A 394 16.58 14.01 -3.02
C THR A 394 15.54 15.12 -3.20
N GLY A 395 14.27 14.81 -3.45
CA GLY A 395 13.29 15.87 -3.75
C GLY A 395 11.83 15.43 -3.73
N SER A 396 11.52 14.20 -3.37
CA SER A 396 10.13 13.72 -3.25
C SER A 396 9.47 14.25 -1.98
N GLN A 397 8.17 14.57 -2.06
CA GLN A 397 7.34 14.89 -0.91
C GLN A 397 6.85 13.59 -0.26
N LEU A 398 7.10 13.41 1.03
CA LEU A 398 6.77 12.21 1.78
C LEU A 398 5.69 12.50 2.82
N ASP A 399 4.42 12.25 2.47
CA ASP A 399 3.24 12.59 3.26
C ASP A 399 2.59 11.32 3.85
N GLY A 400 3.17 10.77 4.89
CA GLY A 400 2.56 9.68 5.65
C GLY A 400 1.78 10.19 6.86
N GLN A 401 0.59 9.64 7.11
CA GLN A 401 -0.17 9.99 8.32
C GLN A 401 0.62 9.65 9.60
N ARG A 402 1.42 8.59 9.58
CA ARG A 402 2.30 8.21 10.68
C ARG A 402 3.66 8.90 10.55
N THR A 403 4.36 8.69 9.45
CA THR A 403 5.68 9.29 9.21
C THR A 403 5.94 9.43 7.71
N GLY A 404 6.87 10.32 7.34
CA GLY A 404 7.32 10.44 5.96
C GLY A 404 8.08 9.20 5.51
N LEU A 405 9.08 8.77 6.27
CA LEU A 405 9.86 7.56 6.00
C LEU A 405 10.22 6.87 7.31
N LYS A 406 10.09 5.54 7.36
CA LYS A 406 10.50 4.70 8.48
C LYS A 406 11.42 3.58 8.01
N ILE A 407 12.55 3.42 8.67
CA ILE A 407 13.47 2.28 8.51
C ILE A 407 13.22 1.33 9.68
N ILE A 408 13.05 0.06 9.40
CA ILE A 408 12.86 -1.02 10.37
C ILE A 408 13.90 -2.10 10.08
N SER A 409 14.79 -2.35 11.04
CA SER A 409 15.85 -3.35 10.96
C SER A 409 15.86 -4.16 12.26
N PRO A 410 14.97 -5.16 12.39
CA PRO A 410 14.74 -5.83 13.69
C PRO A 410 15.97 -6.54 14.24
N ASN A 411 16.90 -6.93 13.41
CA ASN A 411 18.02 -7.79 13.79
C ASN A 411 19.38 -7.09 13.75
N SER A 412 19.51 -5.90 13.13
CA SER A 412 20.76 -5.13 13.10
C SER A 412 20.57 -3.68 13.55
N ALA A 413 21.64 -3.11 14.09
CA ALA A 413 21.66 -1.70 14.46
C ALA A 413 21.67 -0.79 13.23
N VAL A 414 20.99 0.35 13.33
CA VAL A 414 21.01 1.40 12.31
C VAL A 414 22.00 2.48 12.74
N THR A 415 23.01 2.71 11.94
CA THR A 415 24.03 3.75 12.16
C THR A 415 23.70 4.97 11.30
N ASN A 416 23.71 6.15 11.88
CA ASN A 416 23.39 7.41 11.25
C ASN A 416 24.62 8.28 11.05
N SER A 417 24.76 8.92 9.88
CA SER A 417 25.79 9.89 9.57
C SER A 417 25.26 11.05 8.73
N PHE A 418 25.67 12.28 9.03
CA PHE A 418 25.33 13.43 8.20
C PHE A 418 26.18 13.45 6.93
N VAL A 419 25.52 13.63 5.78
CA VAL A 419 26.17 13.73 4.48
C VAL A 419 25.47 14.82 3.63
N ASN A 420 26.18 15.85 3.24
CA ASN A 420 25.69 16.91 2.34
C ASN A 420 24.33 17.50 2.75
N HIS A 421 24.21 17.97 3.98
CA HIS A 421 22.97 18.52 4.56
C HIS A 421 21.84 17.50 4.72
N GLY A 422 22.11 16.21 4.59
CA GLY A 422 21.17 15.12 4.75
C GLY A 422 21.64 14.12 5.78
N LEU A 423 20.94 13.00 5.85
CA LEU A 423 21.23 11.87 6.71
C LEU A 423 21.35 10.59 5.90
N THR A 424 22.44 9.86 6.11
CA THR A 424 22.58 8.48 5.65
C THR A 424 22.43 7.55 6.85
N SER A 425 21.48 6.62 6.75
CA SER A 425 21.21 5.57 7.74
C SER A 425 21.59 4.23 7.12
N THR A 426 22.45 3.48 7.78
CA THR A 426 22.96 2.19 7.30
C THR A 426 22.66 1.10 8.34
N SER A 427 22.07 0.01 7.88
CA SER A 427 21.98 -1.26 8.60
C SER A 427 22.57 -2.35 7.72
N ASP A 428 22.98 -3.47 8.24
CA ASP A 428 23.67 -4.58 7.57
C ASP A 428 23.79 -4.44 6.02
N LYS A 429 22.73 -4.78 5.28
CA LYS A 429 22.70 -4.73 3.79
C LYS A 429 21.95 -3.53 3.22
N THR A 430 21.42 -2.63 4.07
CA THR A 430 20.56 -1.54 3.61
C THR A 430 21.17 -0.19 3.90
N THR A 431 21.20 0.68 2.89
CA THR A 431 21.62 2.08 3.01
C THR A 431 20.51 3.00 2.56
N VAL A 432 20.12 3.96 3.40
CA VAL A 432 19.11 4.98 3.11
C VAL A 432 19.75 6.35 3.21
N SER A 433 19.77 7.10 2.12
CA SER A 433 20.30 8.47 2.06
C SER A 433 19.17 9.46 1.76
N VAL A 434 18.93 10.39 2.69
CA VAL A 434 17.90 11.43 2.58
C VAL A 434 18.57 12.78 2.58
N THR A 435 18.55 13.46 1.44
CA THR A 435 19.11 14.81 1.26
C THR A 435 18.05 15.85 0.89
N GLY A 436 16.78 15.43 0.85
CA GLY A 436 15.60 16.27 0.62
C GLY A 436 14.33 15.49 0.94
N GLY A 437 13.21 16.19 1.03
CA GLY A 437 11.91 15.57 1.32
C GLY A 437 11.64 15.25 2.80
N ALA A 438 12.62 15.43 3.70
CA ALA A 438 12.45 15.35 5.14
C ALA A 438 13.15 16.51 5.82
N ALA A 439 12.54 17.04 6.89
CA ALA A 439 13.09 18.15 7.68
C ALA A 439 13.84 17.67 8.92
N ALA A 440 13.46 16.52 9.48
CA ALA A 440 14.11 15.96 10.66
C ALA A 440 13.98 14.44 10.72
N ALA A 441 14.80 13.81 11.58
CA ALA A 441 14.74 12.39 11.87
C ALA A 441 14.92 12.10 13.37
N ILE A 442 14.34 10.98 13.83
CA ILE A 442 14.51 10.46 15.19
C ILE A 442 15.07 9.04 15.09
N ALA A 443 16.18 8.76 15.76
CA ALA A 443 16.63 7.38 15.96
C ALA A 443 15.75 6.71 17.02
N GLY A 444 15.29 5.48 16.75
CA GLY A 444 14.56 4.69 17.74
C GLY A 444 15.43 4.39 18.96
N SER A 445 14.82 4.34 20.13
CA SER A 445 15.53 4.06 21.40
C SER A 445 16.17 2.66 21.43
N ASP A 446 15.71 1.75 20.58
CA ASP A 446 16.25 0.41 20.38
C ASP A 446 17.50 0.39 19.46
N GLY A 447 17.85 1.51 18.83
CA GLY A 447 18.92 1.61 17.84
C GLY A 447 18.69 0.83 16.55
N LYS A 448 17.46 0.35 16.31
CA LYS A 448 17.08 -0.51 15.18
C LYS A 448 16.12 0.15 14.19
N SER A 449 15.75 1.38 14.47
CA SER A 449 14.85 2.13 13.60
C SER A 449 15.26 3.59 13.48
N VAL A 450 14.91 4.21 12.36
CA VAL A 450 15.00 5.65 12.12
C VAL A 450 13.73 6.11 11.46
N ILE A 451 13.18 7.21 11.96
CA ILE A 451 11.91 7.77 11.50
C ILE A 451 12.17 9.17 10.99
N PHE A 452 11.83 9.44 9.74
CA PHE A 452 11.96 10.74 9.10
C PHE A 452 10.63 11.46 9.07
N TYR A 453 10.67 12.75 9.33
CA TYR A 453 9.51 13.64 9.38
C TYR A 453 9.63 14.76 8.36
N SER A 454 8.50 15.13 7.75
CA SER A 454 8.43 16.24 6.78
C SER A 454 8.61 17.61 7.42
N THR A 455 8.36 17.74 8.75
CA THR A 455 8.55 18.98 9.51
C THR A 455 9.32 18.71 10.80
N LEU A 456 10.05 19.73 11.29
CA LEU A 456 10.75 19.67 12.56
C LEU A 456 9.77 19.59 13.74
N ASP A 457 8.67 20.35 13.69
CA ASP A 457 7.62 20.35 14.74
C ASP A 457 7.04 18.94 14.96
N ALA A 458 6.77 18.21 13.87
CA ALA A 458 6.26 16.85 13.95
C ALA A 458 7.28 15.89 14.61
N ALA A 459 8.56 16.06 14.32
CA ALA A 459 9.63 15.27 14.94
C ALA A 459 9.74 15.58 16.44
N ILE A 460 9.76 16.86 16.83
CA ILE A 460 9.82 17.27 18.24
C ILE A 460 8.59 16.81 19.01
N ALA A 461 7.40 16.91 18.42
CA ALA A 461 6.17 16.42 19.06
C ALA A 461 6.13 14.90 19.26
N ALA A 462 6.77 14.14 18.38
CA ALA A 462 6.87 12.70 18.47
C ALA A 462 7.98 12.22 19.42
N ALA A 463 9.03 13.03 19.65
CA ALA A 463 10.13 12.71 20.52
C ALA A 463 9.73 12.85 21.99
N THR A 464 9.84 11.78 22.77
CA THR A 464 9.67 11.83 24.24
C THR A 464 10.97 12.12 24.96
N SER A 465 12.09 11.67 24.40
CA SER A 465 13.46 11.88 24.88
C SER A 465 14.45 11.58 23.76
N GLY A 466 15.72 11.93 23.96
CA GLY A 466 16.81 11.58 23.05
C GLY A 466 17.11 12.66 22.02
N GLU A 467 17.55 12.26 20.85
CA GLU A 467 18.10 13.16 19.83
C GLU A 467 17.19 13.27 18.62
N VAL A 468 16.84 14.51 18.26
CA VAL A 468 16.18 14.86 17.01
C VAL A 468 17.24 15.41 16.05
N LEU A 469 17.45 14.73 14.93
CA LEU A 469 18.40 15.12 13.89
C LEU A 469 17.70 16.08 12.93
N VAL A 470 18.17 17.33 12.85
CA VAL A 470 17.60 18.40 12.01
C VAL A 470 18.32 18.42 10.68
N LEU A 471 17.58 18.25 9.59
CA LEU A 471 18.10 18.04 8.24
C LEU A 471 17.85 19.21 7.28
N SER A 472 16.96 20.14 7.63
CA SER A 472 16.65 21.31 6.81
C SER A 472 16.54 22.57 7.66
N ASP A 473 16.77 23.73 7.04
CA ASP A 473 16.60 25.02 7.67
C ASP A 473 15.14 25.22 8.13
N ASN A 474 14.94 25.76 9.34
CA ASN A 474 13.61 26.14 9.81
C ASN A 474 13.26 27.62 9.52
N GLY A 475 14.05 28.30 8.70
CA GLY A 475 13.89 29.70 8.37
C GLY A 475 14.21 30.62 9.55
N LEU A 476 13.52 31.77 9.64
CA LEU A 476 13.73 32.77 10.70
C LEU A 476 12.88 32.53 11.96
N THR A 477 11.96 31.57 11.93
CA THR A 477 11.10 31.25 13.07
C THR A 477 11.89 30.51 14.13
N PRO A 478 11.98 31.02 15.38
CA PRO A 478 12.70 30.34 16.43
C PRO A 478 11.99 29.03 16.83
N GLU A 479 12.70 27.93 16.83
CA GLU A 479 12.25 26.68 17.45
C GLU A 479 12.24 26.81 18.97
N VAL A 480 11.10 26.58 19.62
CA VAL A 480 10.95 26.75 21.08
C VAL A 480 11.10 25.39 21.77
N LEU A 481 12.28 25.11 22.27
CA LEU A 481 12.55 23.86 22.98
C LEU A 481 12.02 23.94 24.43
N THR A 482 11.07 23.05 24.77
CA THR A 482 10.42 23.01 26.10
C THR A 482 10.75 21.73 26.88
N ASN A 483 11.13 20.66 26.19
CA ASN A 483 11.48 19.36 26.81
C ASN A 483 13.00 19.24 27.01
N PRO A 484 13.52 19.16 28.27
CA PRO A 484 14.95 19.06 28.53
C PRO A 484 15.54 17.69 28.18
N ASP A 485 14.69 16.67 27.98
CA ASP A 485 15.11 15.32 27.63
C ASP A 485 15.35 15.16 26.12
N ILE A 486 15.04 16.21 25.34
CA ILE A 486 15.26 16.24 23.88
C ILE A 486 16.49 17.12 23.56
N LYS A 487 17.33 16.62 22.67
CA LYS A 487 18.42 17.38 22.04
C LYS A 487 18.13 17.54 20.55
N LEU A 488 18.42 18.72 20.00
CA LEU A 488 18.35 18.96 18.57
C LEU A 488 19.77 18.95 17.99
N THR A 489 20.11 17.97 17.18
CA THR A 489 21.42 17.91 16.51
C THR A 489 21.22 18.27 15.03
N VAL A 490 21.74 19.42 14.66
CA VAL A 490 21.59 20.08 13.37
C VAL A 490 22.70 19.64 12.44
N ALA A 491 22.32 19.17 11.25
CA ALA A 491 23.27 18.74 10.22
C ALA A 491 24.25 19.87 9.82
N PRO A 492 25.48 19.55 9.42
CA PRO A 492 26.43 20.54 8.96
C PRO A 492 25.88 21.39 7.82
N GLY A 493 25.97 22.72 7.96
CA GLY A 493 25.49 23.69 6.97
C GLY A 493 23.98 24.03 7.06
N VAL A 494 23.20 23.30 7.83
CA VAL A 494 21.80 23.62 8.13
C VAL A 494 21.73 24.71 9.18
N GLN A 495 20.83 25.68 9.01
CA GLN A 495 20.62 26.79 9.94
C GLN A 495 19.37 26.56 10.77
N LEU A 496 19.53 26.52 12.08
CA LEU A 496 18.45 26.45 13.05
C LEU A 496 18.57 27.63 14.03
N ARG A 497 17.45 28.33 14.23
CA ARG A 497 17.32 29.24 15.35
C ARG A 497 16.49 28.56 16.44
N ALA A 498 17.10 28.25 17.57
CA ALA A 498 16.41 27.65 18.71
C ALA A 498 16.42 28.60 19.91
N VAL A 499 15.38 28.52 20.75
CA VAL A 499 15.27 29.26 22.00
C VAL A 499 14.76 28.37 23.13
N SER A 500 15.10 28.69 24.39
CA SER A 500 14.52 28.00 25.54
C SER A 500 13.11 28.49 25.81
N GLY A 501 12.14 27.58 25.80
CA GLY A 501 10.76 27.81 26.24
C GLY A 501 10.48 27.33 27.67
N LYS A 502 11.47 26.71 28.35
CA LYS A 502 11.32 26.16 29.70
C LYS A 502 11.90 27.10 30.75
N GLU A 503 11.07 27.48 31.71
CA GLU A 503 11.53 28.30 32.84
C GLU A 503 12.60 27.58 33.66
N GLY A 504 13.63 28.30 34.05
CA GLY A 504 14.77 27.76 34.81
C GLY A 504 15.81 27.02 33.98
N TYR A 505 15.64 26.96 32.64
CA TYR A 505 16.60 26.34 31.74
C TYR A 505 17.19 27.35 30.74
N THR A 506 18.46 27.17 30.41
CA THR A 506 19.14 27.86 29.32
C THR A 506 19.37 26.91 28.17
N LEU A 507 19.25 27.47 26.95
CA LEU A 507 19.66 26.73 25.75
C LEU A 507 21.17 26.76 25.64
N THR A 508 21.79 25.58 25.60
CA THR A 508 23.21 25.40 25.30
C THR A 508 23.40 24.99 23.86
N GLN A 509 24.55 25.32 23.31
CA GLN A 509 24.95 25.00 21.94
C GLN A 509 26.35 24.39 21.96
N THR A 510 26.46 23.16 21.46
CA THR A 510 27.74 22.45 21.33
C THR A 510 28.03 22.16 19.87
N ARG A 511 29.22 22.52 19.42
CA ARG A 511 29.69 22.14 18.08
C ARG A 511 30.41 20.80 18.15
N ASN A 512 29.96 19.84 17.34
CA ASN A 512 30.54 18.49 17.30
C ASN A 512 31.69 18.41 16.26
N ASP A 513 32.54 17.40 16.39
CA ASP A 513 33.72 17.20 15.51
C ASP A 513 33.33 16.97 14.05
N ASN A 514 32.16 16.41 13.77
CA ASN A 514 31.61 16.23 12.43
C ASN A 514 30.99 17.51 11.83
N GLY A 515 31.12 18.65 12.52
CA GLY A 515 30.59 19.94 12.09
C GLY A 515 29.10 20.18 12.37
N SER A 516 28.38 19.20 12.95
CA SER A 516 27.00 19.39 13.42
C SER A 516 26.96 20.25 14.69
N ILE A 517 25.76 20.77 14.99
CA ILE A 517 25.52 21.60 16.19
C ILE A 517 24.41 20.97 17.00
N THR A 518 24.67 20.68 18.28
CA THR A 518 23.68 20.17 19.21
C THR A 518 23.16 21.29 20.11
N TYR A 519 21.85 21.48 20.13
CA TYR A 519 21.13 22.32 21.08
C TYR A 519 20.49 21.45 22.17
N ALA A 520 20.64 21.85 23.41
CA ALA A 520 20.05 21.18 24.55
C ALA A 520 19.58 22.21 25.60
N LEU A 521 18.59 21.83 26.39
CA LEU A 521 18.20 22.60 27.56
C LEU A 521 18.98 22.12 28.77
N GLU A 522 19.75 23.02 29.36
CA GLU A 522 20.45 22.77 30.60
C GLU A 522 19.84 23.59 31.74
N LEU A 523 19.69 22.96 32.90
CA LEU A 523 19.19 23.66 34.07
C LEU A 523 20.14 24.82 34.41
N ASN A 524 19.61 26.03 34.42
CA ASN A 524 20.41 27.20 34.80
C ASN A 524 20.51 27.28 36.31
N PRO A 525 21.70 27.07 36.93
CA PRO A 525 21.87 27.14 38.37
C PRO A 525 21.58 28.52 38.96
N TYR A 526 21.53 29.56 38.11
CA TYR A 526 21.18 30.94 38.50
C TYR A 526 19.70 31.29 38.35
N LYS A 527 18.88 30.39 37.81
CA LYS A 527 17.42 30.58 37.62
C LYS A 527 16.69 29.30 38.03
N LEU A 528 16.67 29.05 39.36
CA LEU A 528 16.04 27.86 39.91
C LEU A 528 14.52 27.88 39.63
N PRO A 529 13.92 26.77 39.17
CA PRO A 529 12.47 26.68 39.02
C PRO A 529 11.80 26.74 40.40
N GLN A 530 10.58 27.28 40.42
CA GLN A 530 9.73 27.27 41.59
C GLN A 530 9.49 25.82 42.04
N PRO A 531 9.71 25.46 43.35
CA PRO A 531 9.46 24.12 43.80
C PRO A 531 7.95 23.82 43.86
N ASN A 532 7.59 22.54 43.69
CA ASN A 532 6.26 22.07 44.05
C ASN A 532 6.20 21.88 45.58
N VAL A 533 5.17 22.42 46.24
CA VAL A 533 5.01 22.30 47.67
C VAL A 533 3.59 21.86 48.05
N THR A 534 3.50 20.92 48.97
CA THR A 534 2.24 20.53 49.62
C THR A 534 2.41 20.58 51.14
N ALA A 535 1.32 20.85 51.84
CA ALA A 535 1.27 20.80 53.30
C ALA A 535 0.16 19.83 53.75
N SER A 536 0.39 19.04 54.76
CA SER A 536 -0.59 18.13 55.36
C SER A 536 -0.54 18.17 56.89
N LEU A 537 -1.68 17.90 57.51
CA LEU A 537 -1.80 17.78 58.96
C LEU A 537 -2.05 16.31 59.33
N SER A 538 -1.19 15.75 60.19
CA SER A 538 -1.40 14.39 60.69
C SER A 538 -0.84 14.31 62.13
N GLY A 539 -1.59 13.68 63.04
CA GLY A 539 -1.17 13.55 64.46
C GLY A 539 -0.88 14.87 65.14
N GLY A 540 -1.58 15.94 64.76
CA GLY A 540 -1.36 17.27 65.35
C GLY A 540 -0.11 18.00 64.84
N LYS A 541 0.56 17.47 63.82
CA LYS A 541 1.78 18.02 63.24
C LYS A 541 1.55 18.36 61.76
N LEU A 542 1.93 19.53 61.36
CA LEU A 542 1.99 19.96 59.98
C LEU A 542 3.30 19.48 59.33
N THR A 543 3.22 18.93 58.16
CA THR A 543 4.37 18.48 57.35
C THR A 543 4.30 19.11 55.97
N ALA A 544 5.38 19.75 55.56
CA ALA A 544 5.58 20.25 54.19
C ALA A 544 6.39 19.24 53.39
N THR A 545 5.91 18.91 52.19
CA THR A 545 6.68 18.15 51.20
C THR A 545 6.98 19.09 50.04
N ALA A 546 8.25 19.26 49.73
CA ALA A 546 8.73 20.09 48.63
C ALA A 546 9.57 19.26 47.67
N THR A 547 9.37 19.47 46.40
CA THR A 547 10.13 18.82 45.32
C THR A 547 10.57 19.84 44.29
N THR A 548 11.76 19.63 43.73
CA THR A 548 12.30 20.44 42.62
C THR A 548 13.08 19.51 41.68
N PRO A 549 13.07 19.78 40.37
CA PRO A 549 13.94 19.03 39.44
C PRO A 549 15.41 19.36 39.61
N THR A 550 15.76 20.39 40.41
CA THR A 550 17.16 20.80 40.63
C THR A 550 17.90 19.82 41.52
N GLN A 551 18.85 19.10 40.97
CA GLN A 551 19.67 18.15 41.72
C GLN A 551 20.55 18.88 42.76
N GLY A 552 20.63 18.36 43.97
CA GLY A 552 21.44 18.95 45.03
C GLY A 552 20.84 20.21 45.68
N ALA A 553 19.61 20.60 45.33
CA ALA A 553 18.94 21.71 45.98
C ALA A 553 18.49 21.37 47.40
N THR A 554 18.65 22.31 48.32
CA THR A 554 18.06 22.30 49.64
C THR A 554 16.80 23.16 49.67
N PHE A 555 15.96 22.99 50.72
CA PHE A 555 14.73 23.77 50.81
C PHE A 555 14.76 24.66 52.05
N ILE A 556 14.30 25.90 51.86
CA ILE A 556 14.08 26.91 52.91
C ILE A 556 12.59 27.01 53.10
N TYR A 557 12.10 26.89 54.34
CA TYR A 557 10.69 26.90 54.70
C TYR A 557 10.38 28.08 55.57
N GLN A 558 9.16 28.61 55.46
CA GLN A 558 8.56 29.55 56.40
C GLN A 558 7.07 29.25 56.54
N TRP A 559 6.63 28.89 57.76
CA TRP A 559 5.21 28.68 58.03
C TRP A 559 4.49 29.98 58.39
N TYR A 560 3.24 30.04 58.02
CA TYR A 560 2.32 31.15 58.22
C TYR A 560 1.05 30.69 58.91
N LEU A 561 0.51 31.55 59.77
CA LEU A 561 -0.80 31.41 60.38
C LEU A 561 -1.66 32.62 59.98
N ASP A 562 -2.82 32.37 59.37
CA ASP A 562 -3.79 33.39 58.93
C ASP A 562 -3.13 34.54 58.16
N GLY A 563 -2.15 34.22 57.34
CA GLY A 563 -1.43 35.16 56.48
C GLY A 563 -0.22 35.84 57.12
N ALA A 564 0.05 35.63 58.42
CA ALA A 564 1.22 36.18 59.14
C ALA A 564 2.32 35.11 59.27
N PRO A 565 3.61 35.46 59.04
CA PRO A 565 4.71 34.52 59.23
C PRO A 565 4.87 34.15 60.70
N ILE A 566 5.09 32.89 60.99
CA ILE A 566 5.34 32.36 62.33
C ILE A 566 6.84 32.46 62.60
N PRO A 567 7.29 33.31 63.57
CA PRO A 567 8.70 33.48 63.82
C PRO A 567 9.39 32.15 64.21
N GLY A 568 10.51 31.81 63.53
CA GLY A 568 11.30 30.62 63.78
C GLY A 568 10.71 29.31 63.23
N ALA A 569 9.55 29.33 62.58
CA ALA A 569 8.93 28.17 61.99
C ALA A 569 9.50 27.92 60.56
N THR A 570 10.79 27.51 60.53
CA THR A 570 11.56 27.35 59.25
C THR A 570 11.94 25.89 58.95
N ALA A 571 11.38 24.93 59.66
CA ALA A 571 11.58 23.51 59.39
C ALA A 571 10.48 22.96 58.47
N ALA A 572 10.78 21.81 57.81
CA ALA A 572 9.78 21.10 56.97
C ALA A 572 8.55 20.63 57.77
N THR A 573 8.64 20.65 59.11
CA THR A 573 7.53 20.26 59.98
C THR A 573 7.27 21.35 61.03
N PHE A 574 6.01 21.55 61.37
CA PHE A 574 5.59 22.52 62.40
C PHE A 574 4.47 21.92 63.25
N THR A 575 4.51 22.18 64.58
CA THR A 575 3.44 21.74 65.47
C THR A 575 2.57 22.98 65.78
N PRO A 576 1.36 23.09 65.23
CA PRO A 576 0.50 24.20 65.52
C PRO A 576 -0.06 24.17 66.94
N THR A 577 -0.15 25.33 67.56
CA THR A 577 -0.70 25.49 68.93
C THR A 577 -1.94 26.36 68.98
N GLN A 578 -2.21 27.10 67.92
CA GLN A 578 -3.34 28.04 67.82
C GLN A 578 -4.29 27.59 66.70
N LYS A 579 -5.58 27.79 66.90
CA LYS A 579 -6.57 27.59 65.84
C LYS A 579 -6.35 28.60 64.73
N GLY A 580 -6.39 28.14 63.48
CA GLY A 580 -6.27 28.97 62.29
C GLY A 580 -5.96 28.22 61.02
N SER A 581 -5.66 28.96 59.98
CA SER A 581 -5.34 28.48 58.64
C SER A 581 -3.82 28.58 58.42
N TYR A 582 -3.16 27.43 58.26
CA TYR A 582 -1.73 27.36 58.09
C TYR A 582 -1.35 27.07 56.64
N TYR A 583 -0.31 27.72 56.15
CA TYR A 583 0.36 27.36 54.90
C TYR A 583 1.87 27.53 55.07
N VAL A 584 2.63 26.94 54.19
CA VAL A 584 4.08 27.06 54.13
C VAL A 584 4.53 27.67 52.80
N GLU A 585 5.46 28.61 52.88
CA GLU A 585 6.20 29.12 51.75
C GLU A 585 7.56 28.42 51.71
N VAL A 586 7.96 27.99 50.47
CA VAL A 586 9.17 27.25 50.25
C VAL A 586 9.97 27.82 49.11
N GLN A 587 11.26 27.94 49.26
CA GLN A 587 12.22 28.21 48.18
C GLN A 587 13.23 27.07 48.10
N ALA A 588 13.57 26.66 46.86
CA ALA A 588 14.73 25.83 46.61
C ALA A 588 15.99 26.70 46.64
N ALA A 589 17.06 26.21 47.24
CA ALA A 589 18.35 26.89 47.37
C ALA A 589 19.47 26.01 46.86
N VAL A 590 20.37 26.54 46.04
CA VAL A 590 21.60 25.89 45.58
C VAL A 590 22.78 26.79 45.88
N THR A 591 23.83 26.22 46.49
CA THR A 591 25.09 26.91 46.69
C THR A 591 26.01 26.65 45.48
N ILE A 592 26.48 27.70 44.82
CA ILE A 592 27.43 27.59 43.73
C ILE A 592 28.79 27.22 44.28
N PRO A 593 29.38 26.06 43.90
CA PRO A 593 30.63 25.56 44.52
C PRO A 593 31.79 26.54 44.44
N ASP A 594 31.96 27.20 43.27
CA ASP A 594 33.14 28.05 42.98
C ASP A 594 33.09 29.41 43.66
N THR A 595 31.88 29.89 44.05
CA THR A 595 31.71 31.22 44.63
C THR A 595 31.13 31.23 46.04
N GLY A 596 30.58 30.09 46.49
CA GLY A 596 29.84 29.98 47.73
C GLY A 596 28.52 30.77 47.77
N LYS A 597 28.12 31.37 46.65
CA LYS A 597 26.88 32.16 46.54
C LYS A 597 25.66 31.25 46.52
N VAL A 598 24.69 31.58 47.39
CA VAL A 598 23.39 30.87 47.39
C VAL A 598 22.44 31.54 46.43
N VAL A 599 21.88 30.74 45.51
CA VAL A 599 20.81 31.14 44.59
C VAL A 599 19.50 30.55 45.06
N LEU A 600 18.44 31.38 45.09
CA LEU A 600 17.10 31.00 45.55
C LEU A 600 16.14 30.93 44.38
N SER A 601 15.21 29.98 44.40
CA SER A 601 14.07 29.92 43.49
C SER A 601 13.01 31.00 43.82
N PRO A 602 12.05 31.23 42.91
CA PRO A 602 10.79 31.87 43.28
C PRO A 602 10.12 31.13 44.45
N ILE A 603 9.38 31.90 45.29
CA ILE A 603 8.64 31.35 46.42
C ILE A 603 7.44 30.53 45.92
N ALA A 604 7.34 29.26 46.36
CA ALA A 604 6.14 28.46 46.21
C ALA A 604 5.34 28.44 47.53
N ARG A 605 4.02 28.49 47.41
CA ARG A 605 3.10 28.44 48.54
C ARG A 605 2.26 27.16 48.48
N SER A 606 2.14 26.45 49.62
CA SER A 606 1.21 25.33 49.72
C SER A 606 -0.26 25.77 49.74
N ALA A 607 -1.17 24.85 49.49
CA ALA A 607 -2.56 25.03 49.93
C ALA A 607 -2.65 25.24 51.44
N ALA A 608 -3.64 25.96 51.91
CA ALA A 608 -3.88 26.19 53.32
C ALA A 608 -4.45 24.95 54.00
N VAL A 609 -4.00 24.68 55.22
CA VAL A 609 -4.43 23.57 56.10
C VAL A 609 -5.03 24.14 57.37
N ALA A 610 -6.29 23.83 57.62
CA ALA A 610 -6.97 24.28 58.84
C ALA A 610 -6.53 23.41 60.06
N PHE A 611 -6.31 24.07 61.21
CA PHE A 611 -6.05 23.40 62.46
C PHE A 611 -6.99 23.95 63.53
N ASP A 612 -7.65 23.06 64.30
CA ASP A 612 -8.47 23.38 65.47
C ASP A 612 -8.04 22.53 66.65
N PRO A 613 -7.40 23.11 67.68
CA PRO A 613 -6.92 22.39 68.85
C PRO A 613 -8.03 22.04 69.86
N THR A 614 -9.29 22.36 69.54
CA THR A 614 -10.40 22.04 70.45
C THR A 614 -10.43 20.55 70.72
N PRO A 615 -10.31 20.11 72.02
CA PRO A 615 -10.37 18.69 72.33
C PRO A 615 -11.73 18.13 71.90
N ALA A 616 -11.72 16.93 71.36
CA ALA A 616 -12.96 16.22 71.12
C ALA A 616 -13.81 16.23 72.39
N PRO A 617 -15.12 16.47 72.35
CA PRO A 617 -15.97 16.48 73.52
C PRO A 617 -15.78 15.15 74.28
N THR A 618 -15.47 15.24 75.59
CA THR A 618 -15.37 14.10 76.51
C THR A 618 -16.66 13.28 76.37
N PRO A 619 -16.60 11.96 76.14
CA PRO A 619 -17.83 11.19 76.01
C PRO A 619 -18.61 11.29 77.30
N THR A 620 -19.86 11.75 77.23
CA THR A 620 -20.83 11.78 78.32
C THR A 620 -20.98 10.38 78.87
N PRO A 621 -20.91 10.12 80.22
CA PRO A 621 -21.08 8.82 80.79
C PRO A 621 -22.43 8.21 80.38
N ALA A 622 -22.45 7.00 79.97
CA ALA A 622 -23.64 6.28 79.59
C ALA A 622 -24.61 6.19 80.77
N PRO A 623 -25.90 6.41 80.58
CA PRO A 623 -26.89 6.21 81.66
C PRO A 623 -26.95 4.71 81.98
N THR A 624 -27.06 4.42 83.30
CA THR A 624 -27.20 3.10 83.93
C THR A 624 -28.43 2.38 83.32
N PRO A 625 -28.36 1.10 82.99
CA PRO A 625 -29.46 0.37 82.36
C PRO A 625 -30.60 0.12 83.35
N THR A 626 -31.80 0.52 82.98
CA THR A 626 -33.09 0.11 83.60
C THR A 626 -33.53 -1.22 82.99
N PRO A 627 -34.04 -2.17 83.75
CA PRO A 627 -34.29 -3.54 83.25
C PRO A 627 -35.49 -3.60 82.32
N ALA A 628 -35.40 -4.57 81.44
CA ALA A 628 -36.35 -4.85 80.39
C ALA A 628 -37.77 -5.26 80.87
N PRO A 629 -38.78 -5.14 80.03
CA PRO A 629 -39.83 -6.10 79.93
C PRO A 629 -39.81 -6.87 78.58
N THR A 630 -40.18 -8.10 78.76
CA THR A 630 -40.27 -9.22 77.87
C THR A 630 -41.37 -9.10 76.79
N ALA A 631 -41.11 -9.78 75.70
CA ALA A 631 -42.00 -10.51 74.77
C ALA A 631 -42.44 -9.85 73.46
N SER A 632 -41.92 -10.35 72.44
CA SER A 632 -42.47 -11.29 71.43
C SER A 632 -43.30 -10.72 70.26
N PRO A 633 -43.43 -11.42 69.16
CA PRO A 633 -42.70 -11.10 67.91
C PRO A 633 -43.66 -10.73 66.76
N THR A 634 -43.23 -10.01 65.80
CA THR A 634 -43.90 -10.05 64.47
C THR A 634 -42.96 -9.61 63.38
N ALA A 635 -42.91 -10.45 62.39
CA ALA A 635 -42.43 -10.43 61.01
C ALA A 635 -41.72 -9.19 60.44
N ALA A 636 -40.62 -9.50 59.76
CA ALA A 636 -39.85 -8.65 58.87
C ALA A 636 -40.56 -8.29 57.58
N PRO A 637 -40.21 -7.19 56.93
CA PRO A 637 -40.05 -7.21 55.48
C PRO A 637 -38.58 -6.93 55.10
N ALA A 638 -38.22 -7.55 54.00
CA ALA A 638 -36.86 -7.62 53.45
C ALA A 638 -36.30 -6.25 53.02
N PRO A 639 -34.96 -6.09 53.03
CA PRO A 639 -34.31 -4.90 52.54
C PRO A 639 -34.10 -4.95 51.03
N ALA A 640 -34.25 -3.78 50.39
CA ALA A 640 -33.98 -3.56 49.00
C ALA A 640 -32.47 -3.64 48.69
N THR A 641 -32.16 -4.36 47.66
CA THR A 641 -30.80 -4.48 47.10
C THR A 641 -30.38 -3.25 46.32
N PRO A 642 -29.12 -2.80 46.41
CA PRO A 642 -28.57 -1.78 45.54
C PRO A 642 -28.24 -2.34 44.14
N PRO A 643 -28.18 -1.49 43.10
CA PRO A 643 -27.94 -1.96 41.73
C PRO A 643 -26.48 -2.39 41.52
N LYS A 644 -26.31 -3.56 40.93
CA LYS A 644 -25.02 -4.06 40.43
C LYS A 644 -24.74 -3.46 39.05
N THR A 645 -23.70 -2.68 38.93
CA THR A 645 -22.97 -2.48 37.68
C THR A 645 -21.84 -3.52 37.59
N GLY A 646 -21.89 -4.36 36.58
CA GLY A 646 -20.87 -5.37 36.35
C GLY A 646 -21.20 -6.15 35.10
N ASP A 647 -20.55 -5.77 34.03
CA ASP A 647 -20.59 -6.43 32.72
C ASP A 647 -19.96 -7.83 32.87
N SER A 648 -20.75 -8.89 32.73
CA SER A 648 -20.26 -10.26 32.68
C SER A 648 -20.51 -10.84 31.31
N THR A 649 -19.55 -10.67 30.40
CA THR A 649 -19.50 -11.45 29.18
C THR A 649 -19.19 -12.91 29.53
N PRO A 650 -20.02 -13.89 29.16
CA PRO A 650 -19.82 -15.28 29.56
C PRO A 650 -18.56 -15.85 28.85
N LEU A 651 -17.61 -16.30 29.62
CA LEU A 651 -16.40 -17.03 29.14
C LEU A 651 -16.76 -18.24 28.21
N ALA A 652 -17.98 -18.76 28.30
CA ALA A 652 -18.47 -19.84 27.46
C ALA A 652 -18.59 -19.49 25.97
N LEU A 653 -18.83 -18.20 25.62
CA LEU A 653 -18.95 -17.78 24.23
C LEU A 653 -17.56 -17.66 23.56
N CYS A 654 -16.55 -17.24 24.32
CA CYS A 654 -15.16 -17.18 23.82
C CYS A 654 -14.57 -18.58 23.59
N ALA A 655 -14.92 -19.56 24.43
CA ALA A 655 -14.48 -20.95 24.27
C ALA A 655 -15.13 -21.62 23.05
N LEU A 656 -16.38 -21.28 22.74
CA LEU A 656 -17.09 -21.83 21.57
C LEU A 656 -16.54 -21.26 20.25
N LEU A 657 -16.17 -19.99 20.21
CA LEU A 657 -15.56 -19.36 19.03
C LEU A 657 -14.12 -19.85 18.78
N ALA A 658 -13.36 -20.14 19.84
CA ALA A 658 -12.03 -20.72 19.72
C ALA A 658 -12.07 -22.17 19.20
N LEU A 659 -13.06 -22.97 19.60
CA LEU A 659 -13.26 -24.34 19.11
C LEU A 659 -13.70 -24.37 17.64
N LEU A 660 -14.52 -23.42 17.19
CA LEU A 660 -14.92 -23.28 15.79
C LEU A 660 -13.75 -22.85 14.88
N ALA A 661 -12.86 -21.99 15.39
CA ALA A 661 -11.64 -21.59 14.67
C ALA A 661 -10.64 -22.76 14.51
N LEU A 662 -10.48 -23.59 15.52
CA LEU A 662 -9.63 -24.78 15.49
C LEU A 662 -10.19 -25.88 14.54
N ALA A 663 -11.51 -26.05 14.48
CA ALA A 663 -12.15 -26.98 13.57
C ALA A 663 -12.00 -26.56 12.10
N SER A 664 -12.07 -25.25 11.82
CA SER A 664 -11.85 -24.69 10.48
C SER A 664 -10.39 -24.84 10.02
N LEU A 665 -9.44 -24.70 10.93
CA LEU A 665 -8.00 -24.87 10.64
C LEU A 665 -7.66 -26.36 10.35
N ALA A 666 -8.29 -27.30 11.05
CA ALA A 666 -8.11 -28.73 10.82
C ALA A 666 -8.73 -29.18 9.47
N ALA A 667 -9.85 -28.57 9.06
CA ALA A 667 -10.47 -28.83 7.76
C ALA A 667 -9.62 -28.30 6.59
N LEU A 668 -8.97 -27.13 6.76
CA LEU A 668 -8.07 -26.55 5.76
C LEU A 668 -6.77 -27.37 5.60
N THR A 669 -6.23 -27.93 6.66
CA THR A 669 -5.01 -28.76 6.60
C THR A 669 -5.27 -30.13 5.96
N THR A 670 -6.46 -30.72 6.14
CA THR A 670 -6.85 -31.96 5.47
C THR A 670 -7.18 -31.76 3.99
N ALA A 671 -7.74 -30.63 3.59
CA ALA A 671 -7.96 -30.27 2.20
C ALA A 671 -6.64 -30.02 1.44
N ARG A 672 -5.64 -29.47 2.11
CA ARG A 672 -4.30 -29.22 1.53
C ARG A 672 -3.51 -30.50 1.31
N ARG A 673 -3.65 -31.53 2.17
CA ARG A 673 -3.01 -32.85 1.99
C ARG A 673 -3.60 -33.68 0.86
N ARG A 674 -4.83 -33.42 0.40
CA ARG A 674 -5.45 -34.10 -0.74
C ARG A 674 -5.14 -33.49 -2.11
N ARG A 675 -4.42 -32.37 -2.17
CA ARG A 675 -3.98 -31.71 -3.43
C ARG A 675 -2.53 -31.95 -3.79
N HIS A 676 -1.77 -32.66 -2.95
CA HIS A 676 -0.36 -33.00 -3.17
C HIS A 676 -0.08 -34.49 -3.03
N GLY A 677 -1.11 -35.34 -3.29
CA GLY A 677 -0.96 -36.80 -3.46
C GLY A 677 -1.40 -37.23 -4.84
#